data_ff2ae0cd0046fa89732fb9ab73cf4988
#
_entry.id   ff2ae0cd0046fa89732fb9ab73cf4988
#
_cell.length_a   1.000
_cell.length_b   1.000
_cell.length_c   1.000
_cell.angle_alpha   90.00
_cell.angle_beta   90.00
_cell.angle_gamma   90.00
#
_symmetry.space_group_name_H-M   'P 1'
#
loop_
_entity.id
_entity.type
_entity.pdbx_description
1 polymer ?
#
loop_
_entity_poly.entity_id
_entity_poly.type
_entity_poly.pdbx_seq_one_letter_code
_entity_poly.pdbx_strand_id
1 'polypeptide(L)'
;MTKVLKIAGLTLAILLEWLLVLVIVLVFAIRSSWVQTYIAKRATSYLSQELNAKVEIGAVDIVLFSHIDLKDVYIEDPEKHPVLALKHLYLGLDKFKLLQNKLIVNELRLYGGKIHIERAAKDGRYNFAFLEDYFSADSPSKSSSDFELKLARLDMERMYLSYHDLRKDTLNYGVDFDHLEFKKLNLSATHIQTKGDGLKCQIRKLQFIERSGFELDNLKATASFSEKGLLLRNALLQTPKSTIGIPKLALLTNSSLDFNDFDDRVVFDAFLAPSKVNLQDISYFAPEIRGMDQNVYLSGFVKERLRELQIQNLHLRFGKATKIQANLRLPDFRKPSSRQFLQEQITKAHIDLKDLADLHLPLGTPAIQIPTILQKANYFDLKNAQLSGTYSNLQVSIAEAQSALGELSLAPIEIKSANHGINISGIADSNFLELAHFQLGHLLDIPEIGQLNGAFQFELSIDAEGELQLKDANAQLASLFVNQYNYTNLKIEETQIQDNQLVGKLEVKDPNLVMSSVLQLDLGTAPSYQIQADITSAALSNLHLSSLGNDEFSARINLGFEGPSWDAVVGFASLRDLRYKAADHAIYSELAQIHYRKNESYSKIDLSSPVLDFNIEGVLSEQSLLQDLKHHLAILYPPIEGAVNEFSHSDADFEFSLLTRNTQELLNIFLPELELAASTKIEGSFDSKQEQLKIGLTCPRLAYQQFELEAIQFDQTIFHDKANGE
;
A
#
# COMPACT_ATOMS: atom_id res chain seq x y z
N MET A 1 -63.17 82.71 -21.11
CA MET A 1 -62.45 81.41 -21.14
C MET A 1 -61.23 81.36 -20.23
N THR A 2 -60.47 82.44 -20.03
CA THR A 2 -59.25 82.46 -19.20
C THR A 2 -59.41 82.43 -17.67
N LYS A 3 -60.57 82.89 -17.13
CA LYS A 3 -60.85 82.74 -15.69
C LYS A 3 -61.24 81.35 -15.24
N VAL A 4 -61.98 80.59 -16.08
CA VAL A 4 -62.42 79.21 -15.79
C VAL A 4 -61.25 78.24 -15.85
N LEU A 5 -60.31 78.40 -16.74
CA LEU A 5 -59.10 77.58 -16.81
C LEU A 5 -58.13 77.81 -15.62
N LYS A 6 -58.05 79.06 -15.10
CA LYS A 6 -57.26 79.35 -13.89
C LYS A 6 -57.91 78.72 -12.60
N ILE A 7 -59.22 78.76 -12.49
CA ILE A 7 -59.91 78.14 -11.37
C ILE A 7 -59.81 76.63 -11.43
N ALA A 8 -59.95 76.01 -12.62
CA ALA A 8 -59.82 74.56 -12.83
C ALA A 8 -58.34 74.13 -12.54
N GLY A 9 -57.32 74.90 -12.91
CA GLY A 9 -55.92 74.62 -12.60
C GLY A 9 -55.61 74.72 -11.12
N LEU A 10 -56.21 75.69 -10.42
CA LEU A 10 -56.00 75.84 -8.98
C LEU A 10 -56.70 74.71 -8.19
N THR A 11 -57.91 74.32 -8.57
CA THR A 11 -58.60 73.15 -7.96
C THR A 11 -57.87 71.85 -8.18
N LEU A 12 -57.28 71.62 -9.37
CA LEU A 12 -56.48 70.45 -9.66
C LEU A 12 -55.19 70.45 -8.80
N ALA A 13 -54.52 71.61 -8.64
CA ALA A 13 -53.32 71.72 -7.80
C ALA A 13 -53.64 71.42 -6.33
N ILE A 14 -54.76 71.95 -5.78
CA ILE A 14 -55.20 71.67 -4.41
C ILE A 14 -55.58 70.19 -4.25
N LEU A 15 -56.24 69.58 -5.23
CA LEU A 15 -56.50 68.11 -5.20
C LEU A 15 -55.21 67.28 -5.22
N LEU A 16 -54.22 67.67 -6.03
CA LEU A 16 -52.91 67.02 -6.05
C LEU A 16 -52.14 67.18 -4.70
N GLU A 17 -52.19 68.34 -4.09
CA GLU A 17 -51.62 68.57 -2.78
C GLU A 17 -52.28 67.72 -1.71
N TRP A 18 -53.63 67.65 -1.68
CA TRP A 18 -54.35 66.78 -0.75
C TRP A 18 -54.08 65.29 -1.02
N LEU A 19 -53.96 64.89 -2.29
CA LEU A 19 -53.58 63.51 -2.64
C LEU A 19 -52.15 63.22 -2.15
N LEU A 20 -51.21 64.12 -2.30
CA LEU A 20 -49.83 64.00 -1.83
C LEU A 20 -49.78 63.88 -0.31
N VAL A 21 -50.54 64.79 0.43
CA VAL A 21 -50.67 64.71 1.88
C VAL A 21 -51.31 63.38 2.33
N LEU A 22 -52.35 62.88 1.63
CA LEU A 22 -52.98 61.62 1.91
C LEU A 22 -52.01 60.49 1.74
N VAL A 23 -51.20 60.46 0.67
CA VAL A 23 -50.13 59.44 0.41
C VAL A 23 -49.05 59.51 1.50
N ILE A 24 -48.60 60.66 1.91
CA ILE A 24 -47.64 60.85 3.00
C ILE A 24 -48.23 60.31 4.33
N VAL A 25 -49.49 60.67 4.67
CA VAL A 25 -50.18 60.17 5.88
C VAL A 25 -50.33 58.66 5.82
N LEU A 26 -50.67 58.10 4.67
CA LEU A 26 -50.82 56.64 4.48
C LEU A 26 -49.48 55.92 4.68
N VAL A 27 -48.37 56.48 4.11
CA VAL A 27 -47.03 55.96 4.31
C VAL A 27 -46.58 55.99 5.78
N PHE A 28 -46.88 57.10 6.49
CA PHE A 28 -46.61 57.21 7.92
C PHE A 28 -47.50 56.30 8.76
N ALA A 29 -48.77 56.16 8.41
CA ALA A 29 -49.72 55.25 9.10
C ALA A 29 -49.24 53.76 8.96
N ILE A 30 -48.86 53.32 7.78
CA ILE A 30 -48.37 51.95 7.55
C ILE A 30 -47.06 51.69 8.32
N ARG A 31 -46.24 52.72 8.52
CA ARG A 31 -45.02 52.63 9.34
C ARG A 31 -45.24 52.72 10.83
N SER A 32 -46.45 53.07 11.29
CA SER A 32 -46.76 53.13 12.72
C SER A 32 -46.81 51.75 13.34
N SER A 33 -46.23 51.53 14.53
CA SER A 33 -46.22 50.23 15.24
C SER A 33 -47.61 49.70 15.50
N TRP A 34 -48.61 50.55 15.66
CA TRP A 34 -50.01 50.17 15.90
C TRP A 34 -50.62 49.51 14.62
N VAL A 35 -50.44 50.11 13.45
CA VAL A 35 -50.96 49.57 12.19
C VAL A 35 -50.23 48.28 11.84
N GLN A 36 -48.94 48.23 12.03
CA GLN A 36 -48.15 47.01 11.79
C GLN A 36 -48.60 45.87 12.73
N THR A 37 -48.81 46.13 14.00
CA THR A 37 -49.34 45.15 14.97
C THR A 37 -50.73 44.68 14.57
N TYR A 38 -51.61 45.59 14.09
CA TYR A 38 -52.93 45.22 13.61
C TYR A 38 -52.86 44.31 12.37
N ILE A 39 -52.03 44.66 11.41
CA ILE A 39 -51.79 43.83 10.19
C ILE A 39 -51.25 42.44 10.60
N ALA A 40 -50.27 42.38 11.49
CA ALA A 40 -49.74 41.11 12.00
C ALA A 40 -50.85 40.24 12.62
N LYS A 41 -51.62 40.77 13.53
CA LYS A 41 -52.74 40.02 14.18
C LYS A 41 -53.79 39.57 13.16
N ARG A 42 -54.12 40.37 12.18
CA ARG A 42 -55.12 40.01 11.18
C ARG A 42 -54.59 38.94 10.22
N ALA A 43 -53.30 39.06 9.80
CA ALA A 43 -52.64 38.07 8.96
C ALA A 43 -52.49 36.70 9.66
N THR A 44 -52.07 36.68 10.93
CA THR A 44 -51.99 35.42 11.70
C THR A 44 -53.33 34.76 11.89
N SER A 45 -54.38 35.51 12.24
CA SER A 45 -55.70 34.95 12.38
C SER A 45 -56.25 34.37 11.05
N TYR A 46 -56.05 35.07 9.96
CA TYR A 46 -56.47 34.62 8.62
C TYR A 46 -55.71 33.35 8.21
N LEU A 47 -54.37 33.41 8.29
CA LEU A 47 -53.52 32.26 7.92
C LEU A 47 -53.79 31.04 8.82
N SER A 48 -53.95 31.24 10.13
CA SER A 48 -54.24 30.11 11.02
C SER A 48 -55.58 29.46 10.71
N GLN A 49 -56.60 30.23 10.31
CA GLN A 49 -57.90 29.72 9.96
C GLN A 49 -57.85 28.97 8.61
N GLU A 50 -57.22 29.56 7.59
CA GLU A 50 -57.11 28.98 6.25
C GLU A 50 -56.25 27.70 6.21
N LEU A 51 -55.15 27.71 6.96
CA LEU A 51 -54.22 26.57 7.01
C LEU A 51 -54.62 25.49 8.02
N ASN A 52 -55.65 25.75 8.82
CA ASN A 52 -56.03 24.90 9.95
C ASN A 52 -54.84 24.51 10.84
N ALA A 53 -53.92 25.44 11.00
CA ALA A 53 -52.67 25.27 11.70
C ALA A 53 -52.30 26.55 12.46
N LYS A 54 -51.56 26.44 13.55
CA LYS A 54 -51.14 27.62 14.32
C LYS A 54 -50.06 28.38 13.55
N VAL A 55 -50.37 29.65 13.22
CA VAL A 55 -49.43 30.62 12.66
C VAL A 55 -49.28 31.79 13.62
N GLU A 56 -48.07 32.17 13.99
CA GLU A 56 -47.78 33.34 14.83
C GLU A 56 -46.75 34.23 14.10
N ILE A 57 -46.97 35.55 14.16
CA ILE A 57 -46.05 36.56 13.64
C ILE A 57 -45.97 37.65 14.73
N GLY A 58 -44.78 37.81 15.34
CA GLY A 58 -44.57 38.73 16.45
C GLY A 58 -44.68 40.22 16.00
N ALA A 59 -44.06 40.55 14.88
CA ALA A 59 -44.17 41.88 14.30
C ALA A 59 -44.00 41.82 12.76
N VAL A 60 -44.60 42.84 12.10
CA VAL A 60 -44.48 43.03 10.63
C VAL A 60 -43.94 44.44 10.40
N ASP A 61 -42.87 44.56 9.64
CA ASP A 61 -42.32 45.83 9.15
C ASP A 61 -42.44 45.87 7.64
N ILE A 62 -43.27 46.80 7.15
CA ILE A 62 -43.52 46.95 5.71
C ILE A 62 -42.85 48.23 5.24
N VAL A 63 -41.87 48.09 4.37
CA VAL A 63 -41.28 49.23 3.66
C VAL A 63 -41.84 49.24 2.23
N LEU A 64 -42.79 50.20 1.99
CA LEU A 64 -43.50 50.31 0.74
C LEU A 64 -42.55 50.28 -0.47
N PHE A 65 -42.93 49.49 -1.48
CA PHE A 65 -42.21 49.29 -2.72
C PHE A 65 -40.78 48.69 -2.54
N SER A 66 -40.44 48.14 -1.38
CA SER A 66 -39.11 47.57 -1.11
C SER A 66 -39.15 46.16 -0.57
N HIS A 67 -39.65 45.98 0.66
CA HIS A 67 -39.64 44.67 1.33
C HIS A 67 -40.66 44.59 2.45
N ILE A 68 -40.92 43.37 2.88
CA ILE A 68 -41.64 43.01 4.10
C ILE A 68 -40.67 42.25 4.99
N ASP A 69 -40.50 42.69 6.24
CA ASP A 69 -39.75 41.96 7.28
C ASP A 69 -40.73 41.46 8.35
N LEU A 70 -40.81 40.14 8.49
CA LEU A 70 -41.61 39.47 9.49
C LEU A 70 -40.70 39.02 10.63
N LYS A 71 -41.04 39.37 11.87
CA LYS A 71 -40.27 39.00 13.05
C LYS A 71 -41.00 37.96 13.85
N ASP A 72 -40.20 37.01 14.43
CA ASP A 72 -40.69 35.94 15.30
C ASP A 72 -41.81 35.13 14.61
N VAL A 73 -41.55 34.61 13.42
CA VAL A 73 -42.50 33.80 12.64
C VAL A 73 -42.45 32.38 13.14
N TYR A 74 -43.62 31.84 13.47
CA TYR A 74 -43.80 30.48 13.97
C TYR A 74 -44.98 29.81 13.26
N ILE A 75 -44.76 28.58 12.78
CA ILE A 75 -45.77 27.77 12.09
C ILE A 75 -45.73 26.35 12.64
N GLU A 76 -46.86 25.83 13.06
CA GLU A 76 -47.08 24.41 13.38
C GLU A 76 -47.78 23.70 12.23
N ASP A 77 -47.72 22.40 12.23
CA ASP A 77 -48.57 21.55 11.39
C ASP A 77 -49.98 21.37 12.07
N PRO A 78 -50.95 20.75 11.38
CA PRO A 78 -52.27 20.46 11.97
C PRO A 78 -52.19 19.53 13.20
N GLU A 79 -51.10 18.78 13.37
CA GLU A 79 -50.86 17.89 14.52
C GLU A 79 -50.12 18.59 15.67
N LYS A 80 -49.87 19.89 15.54
CA LYS A 80 -49.23 20.80 16.51
C LYS A 80 -47.72 20.57 16.68
N HIS A 81 -47.03 20.01 15.67
CA HIS A 81 -45.59 19.95 15.66
C HIS A 81 -45.02 21.20 14.96
N PRO A 82 -43.90 21.77 15.46
CA PRO A 82 -43.29 22.93 14.85
C PRO A 82 -42.72 22.59 13.48
N VAL A 83 -43.10 23.32 12.44
CA VAL A 83 -42.56 23.22 11.07
C VAL A 83 -41.53 24.31 10.84
N LEU A 84 -41.84 25.55 11.28
CA LEU A 84 -40.98 26.70 11.04
C LEU A 84 -40.97 27.62 12.28
N ALA A 85 -39.77 28.01 12.69
CA ALA A 85 -39.58 29.06 13.71
C ALA A 85 -38.42 29.95 13.26
N LEU A 86 -38.70 31.24 12.95
CA LEU A 86 -37.70 32.20 12.45
C LEU A 86 -37.70 33.47 13.29
N LYS A 87 -36.52 34.02 13.55
CA LYS A 87 -36.39 35.36 14.13
C LYS A 87 -36.75 36.44 13.14
N HIS A 88 -36.28 36.30 11.89
CA HIS A 88 -36.57 37.21 10.80
C HIS A 88 -36.82 36.46 9.51
N LEU A 89 -37.87 36.87 8.80
CA LEU A 89 -38.22 36.46 7.46
C LEU A 89 -38.35 37.71 6.59
N TYR A 90 -37.36 37.96 5.75
CA TYR A 90 -37.30 39.10 4.84
C TYR A 90 -37.80 38.71 3.44
N LEU A 91 -38.76 39.45 2.91
CA LEU A 91 -39.33 39.28 1.58
C LEU A 91 -39.03 40.53 0.74
N GLY A 92 -38.11 40.45 -0.20
CA GLY A 92 -37.77 41.51 -1.15
C GLY A 92 -38.81 41.53 -2.28
N LEU A 93 -39.33 42.70 -2.62
CA LEU A 93 -40.42 42.88 -3.59
C LEU A 93 -39.89 43.46 -4.90
N ASP A 94 -40.48 43.04 -6.05
CA ASP A 94 -40.26 43.66 -7.33
C ASP A 94 -41.04 44.97 -7.43
N LYS A 95 -40.33 46.10 -7.33
CA LYS A 95 -40.92 47.44 -7.30
C LYS A 95 -41.72 47.73 -8.56
N PHE A 96 -41.28 47.33 -9.73
CA PHE A 96 -41.95 47.62 -11.02
C PHE A 96 -43.23 46.82 -11.16
N LYS A 97 -43.25 45.56 -10.68
CA LYS A 97 -44.47 44.69 -10.76
C LYS A 97 -45.52 45.07 -9.75
N LEU A 98 -45.07 45.58 -8.56
CA LEU A 98 -46.01 46.09 -7.57
C LEU A 98 -46.78 47.32 -8.06
N LEU A 99 -46.14 48.21 -8.84
CA LEU A 99 -46.81 49.31 -9.54
C LEU A 99 -47.84 48.83 -10.58
N GLN A 100 -47.80 47.59 -11.03
CA GLN A 100 -48.75 46.97 -11.94
C GLN A 100 -49.79 46.10 -11.19
N ASN A 101 -49.97 46.29 -9.89
CA ASN A 101 -50.82 45.49 -8.98
C ASN A 101 -50.45 44.01 -8.89
N LYS A 102 -49.15 43.66 -9.14
CA LYS A 102 -48.65 42.30 -8.98
C LYS A 102 -47.63 42.23 -7.84
N LEU A 103 -47.89 41.41 -6.87
CA LEU A 103 -46.98 41.18 -5.74
C LEU A 103 -46.01 40.05 -6.11
N ILE A 104 -44.78 40.41 -6.53
CA ILE A 104 -43.74 39.46 -6.85
C ILE A 104 -42.63 39.52 -5.83
N VAL A 105 -42.35 38.40 -5.13
CA VAL A 105 -41.24 38.25 -4.21
C VAL A 105 -40.06 37.69 -5.02
N ASN A 106 -38.96 38.47 -5.08
CA ASN A 106 -37.76 38.09 -5.80
C ASN A 106 -36.55 37.77 -4.93
N GLU A 107 -36.63 38.12 -3.63
CA GLU A 107 -35.60 37.89 -2.66
C GLU A 107 -36.20 37.34 -1.36
N LEU A 108 -35.60 36.26 -0.82
CA LEU A 108 -35.99 35.63 0.43
C LEU A 108 -34.75 35.54 1.33
N ARG A 109 -34.84 36.11 2.55
CA ARG A 109 -33.80 35.95 3.56
C ARG A 109 -34.39 35.42 4.85
N LEU A 110 -33.78 34.33 5.36
CA LEU A 110 -34.15 33.67 6.61
C LEU A 110 -33.01 33.86 7.60
N TYR A 111 -33.30 34.33 8.77
CA TYR A 111 -32.29 34.60 9.80
C TYR A 111 -32.69 34.03 11.15
N GLY A 112 -31.79 33.22 11.72
CA GLY A 112 -31.85 32.77 13.11
C GLY A 112 -33.09 31.94 13.41
N GLY A 113 -33.20 30.73 12.86
CA GLY A 113 -34.38 29.91 13.07
C GLY A 113 -34.20 28.43 12.88
N LYS A 114 -35.30 27.73 12.95
CA LYS A 114 -35.41 26.29 12.81
C LYS A 114 -36.44 25.94 11.75
N ILE A 115 -36.11 24.99 10.91
CA ILE A 115 -36.99 24.33 9.93
C ILE A 115 -36.98 22.84 10.26
N HIS A 116 -38.16 22.28 10.54
CA HIS A 116 -38.33 20.85 10.82
C HIS A 116 -39.17 20.22 9.72
N ILE A 117 -38.58 19.32 8.98
CA ILE A 117 -39.23 18.54 7.93
C ILE A 117 -39.34 17.11 8.45
N GLU A 118 -40.54 16.61 8.56
CA GLU A 118 -40.79 15.23 8.98
C GLU A 118 -41.68 14.52 7.98
N ARG A 119 -41.37 13.26 7.73
CA ARG A 119 -42.17 12.37 6.91
C ARG A 119 -42.85 11.35 7.83
N ALA A 120 -44.16 11.40 7.89
CA ALA A 120 -44.96 10.63 8.85
C ALA A 120 -44.81 9.11 8.63
N ALA A 121 -44.70 8.35 9.72
CA ALA A 121 -44.58 6.89 9.70
C ALA A 121 -45.82 6.19 9.10
N LYS A 122 -47.01 6.76 9.31
CA LYS A 122 -48.29 6.11 8.99
C LYS A 122 -48.65 6.16 7.51
N ASP A 123 -48.52 7.32 6.86
CA ASP A 123 -48.97 7.56 5.49
C ASP A 123 -47.87 8.09 4.56
N GLY A 124 -46.69 8.39 5.10
CA GLY A 124 -45.53 8.89 4.37
C GLY A 124 -45.70 10.33 3.86
N ARG A 125 -46.72 11.09 4.36
CA ARG A 125 -46.89 12.50 4.01
C ARG A 125 -45.90 13.37 4.81
N TYR A 126 -45.52 14.49 4.22
CA TYR A 126 -44.67 15.48 4.88
C TYR A 126 -45.52 16.35 5.85
N ASN A 127 -44.92 16.76 6.96
CA ASN A 127 -45.58 17.66 7.94
C ASN A 127 -45.92 19.04 7.35
N PHE A 128 -45.34 19.43 6.21
CA PHE A 128 -45.68 20.67 5.50
C PHE A 128 -46.67 20.47 4.32
N ALA A 129 -47.18 19.26 4.11
CA ALA A 129 -48.11 18.96 3.01
C ALA A 129 -49.37 19.84 3.00
N PHE A 130 -49.83 20.32 4.18
CA PHE A 130 -50.95 21.24 4.29
C PHE A 130 -50.68 22.59 3.60
N LEU A 131 -49.41 23.02 3.52
CA LEU A 131 -49.01 24.20 2.74
C LEU A 131 -49.08 23.92 1.23
N GLU A 132 -48.63 22.75 0.80
CA GLU A 132 -48.74 22.33 -0.59
C GLU A 132 -50.20 22.24 -1.04
N ASP A 133 -51.06 21.64 -0.21
CA ASP A 133 -52.49 21.54 -0.46
C ASP A 133 -53.14 22.94 -0.56
N TYR A 134 -52.75 23.90 0.24
CA TYR A 134 -53.25 25.26 0.19
C TYR A 134 -52.79 26.02 -1.07
N PHE A 135 -51.56 25.86 -1.50
CA PHE A 135 -51.02 26.56 -2.68
C PHE A 135 -51.23 25.81 -3.98
N SER A 136 -51.80 24.59 -3.99
CA SER A 136 -52.07 23.83 -5.19
C SER A 136 -53.18 24.47 -6.05
N ALA A 137 -53.15 24.19 -7.40
CA ALA A 137 -54.05 24.84 -8.37
C ALA A 137 -55.53 24.55 -8.17
N ASP A 138 -55.89 23.44 -7.50
CA ASP A 138 -57.27 22.96 -7.31
C ASP A 138 -57.92 23.44 -6.01
N SER A 139 -57.30 24.35 -5.22
CA SER A 139 -57.92 24.92 -4.03
C SER A 139 -59.12 25.77 -4.33
N PRO A 140 -60.30 25.53 -3.68
CA PRO A 140 -61.54 26.24 -3.95
C PRO A 140 -61.50 27.75 -3.60
N SER A 141 -60.46 28.19 -2.89
CA SER A 141 -60.28 29.58 -2.41
C SER A 141 -59.47 30.48 -3.38
N LYS A 142 -59.10 30.02 -4.56
CA LYS A 142 -58.41 30.87 -5.55
C LYS A 142 -59.35 31.83 -6.23
N SER A 143 -59.61 32.97 -5.62
CA SER A 143 -59.71 34.23 -6.37
C SER A 143 -58.31 34.51 -6.90
N SER A 144 -58.17 34.85 -8.20
CA SER A 144 -56.90 35.18 -8.87
C SER A 144 -56.02 36.05 -7.94
N SER A 145 -55.11 35.39 -7.12
CA SER A 145 -54.19 36.14 -6.30
C SER A 145 -53.09 36.67 -7.24
N ASP A 146 -52.94 38.00 -7.30
CA ASP A 146 -51.86 38.70 -7.96
C ASP A 146 -50.50 38.47 -7.29
N PHE A 147 -50.39 37.39 -6.47
CA PHE A 147 -49.14 37.00 -5.79
C PHE A 147 -48.40 35.97 -6.59
N GLU A 148 -47.13 36.27 -6.93
CA GLU A 148 -46.25 35.35 -7.63
C GLU A 148 -44.88 35.33 -6.91
N LEU A 149 -44.39 34.12 -6.60
CA LEU A 149 -43.05 33.91 -6.07
C LEU A 149 -42.08 33.63 -7.24
N LYS A 150 -41.26 34.64 -7.61
CA LYS A 150 -40.17 34.54 -8.60
C LYS A 150 -38.83 34.73 -7.92
N LEU A 151 -38.40 33.73 -7.16
CA LEU A 151 -37.23 33.82 -6.32
C LEU A 151 -35.95 33.94 -7.19
N ALA A 152 -35.23 35.07 -7.11
CA ALA A 152 -33.94 35.27 -7.76
C ALA A 152 -32.77 35.15 -6.78
N ARG A 153 -33.03 35.35 -5.47
CA ARG A 153 -32.05 35.25 -4.40
C ARG A 153 -32.64 34.61 -3.15
N LEU A 154 -31.87 33.67 -2.56
CA LEU A 154 -32.17 33.05 -1.28
C LEU A 154 -30.93 33.18 -0.38
N ASP A 155 -31.09 33.78 0.80
CA ASP A 155 -30.10 33.79 1.86
C ASP A 155 -30.68 33.16 3.11
N MET A 156 -29.92 32.25 3.72
CA MET A 156 -30.22 31.64 5.02
C MET A 156 -29.03 31.85 5.93
N GLU A 157 -29.24 32.40 7.12
CA GLU A 157 -28.16 32.65 8.06
C GLU A 157 -28.51 32.13 9.46
N ARG A 158 -27.54 31.42 10.07
CA ARG A 158 -27.68 30.85 11.44
C ARG A 158 -28.91 29.97 11.59
N MET A 159 -29.21 29.18 10.56
CA MET A 159 -30.36 28.31 10.56
C MET A 159 -30.02 26.92 11.14
N TYR A 160 -31.05 26.26 11.66
CA TYR A 160 -31.10 24.84 11.93
C TYR A 160 -32.13 24.22 10.96
N LEU A 161 -31.74 23.16 10.25
CA LEU A 161 -32.64 22.41 9.38
C LEU A 161 -32.58 20.94 9.78
N SER A 162 -33.72 20.31 10.03
CA SER A 162 -33.82 18.88 10.21
C SER A 162 -34.76 18.24 9.19
N TYR A 163 -34.41 17.05 8.76
CA TYR A 163 -35.23 16.14 7.97
C TYR A 163 -35.23 14.76 8.60
N HIS A 164 -36.40 14.20 8.89
CA HIS A 164 -36.58 12.88 9.47
C HIS A 164 -37.65 12.08 8.71
N ASP A 165 -37.28 10.94 8.16
CA ASP A 165 -38.24 9.94 7.66
C ASP A 165 -38.56 8.93 8.77
N LEU A 166 -39.66 9.14 9.49
CA LEU A 166 -40.06 8.32 10.65
C LEU A 166 -40.37 6.85 10.31
N ARG A 167 -40.30 6.46 9.04
CA ARG A 167 -40.47 5.07 8.56
C ARG A 167 -39.16 4.28 8.54
N LYS A 168 -38.04 4.95 8.77
CA LYS A 168 -36.69 4.39 8.69
C LYS A 168 -36.00 4.44 10.05
N ASP A 169 -35.14 3.46 10.29
CA ASP A 169 -34.28 3.45 11.46
C ASP A 169 -33.08 4.38 11.29
N THR A 170 -32.58 4.92 12.38
CA THR A 170 -31.42 5.83 12.37
C THR A 170 -30.10 5.08 12.29
N LEU A 171 -29.15 5.60 11.53
CA LEU A 171 -27.78 5.08 11.47
C LEU A 171 -26.97 5.49 12.70
N ASN A 172 -26.10 4.57 13.16
CA ASN A 172 -25.21 4.80 14.31
C ASN A 172 -23.95 5.61 13.94
N TYR A 173 -23.56 5.63 12.66
CA TYR A 173 -22.37 6.32 12.16
C TYR A 173 -22.55 6.77 10.71
N GLY A 174 -21.91 7.90 10.38
CA GLY A 174 -21.97 8.49 9.05
C GLY A 174 -23.18 9.38 8.83
N VAL A 175 -23.26 9.97 7.64
CA VAL A 175 -24.38 10.82 7.23
C VAL A 175 -25.59 9.94 6.95
N ASP A 176 -26.63 10.15 7.72
CA ASP A 176 -27.91 9.46 7.59
C ASP A 176 -28.85 10.29 6.74
N PHE A 177 -28.99 9.93 5.46
CA PHE A 177 -29.81 10.68 4.50
C PHE A 177 -31.32 10.62 4.79
N ASP A 178 -31.76 9.66 5.60
CA ASP A 178 -33.14 9.57 6.07
C ASP A 178 -33.38 10.41 7.34
N HIS A 179 -32.30 10.82 8.03
CA HIS A 179 -32.36 11.60 9.30
C HIS A 179 -31.25 12.68 9.32
N LEU A 180 -31.38 13.72 8.51
CA LEU A 180 -30.43 14.83 8.40
C LEU A 180 -30.70 15.92 9.43
N GLU A 181 -29.65 16.44 10.05
CA GLU A 181 -29.72 17.64 10.90
C GLU A 181 -28.55 18.57 10.59
N PHE A 182 -28.85 19.74 10.05
CA PHE A 182 -27.87 20.75 9.72
C PHE A 182 -27.90 21.86 10.79
N LYS A 183 -26.83 22.01 11.54
CA LYS A 183 -26.59 23.08 12.51
C LYS A 183 -25.73 24.16 11.88
N LYS A 184 -25.88 25.43 12.32
CA LYS A 184 -25.16 26.60 11.81
C LYS A 184 -25.25 26.71 10.28
N LEU A 185 -26.40 26.35 9.71
CA LEU A 185 -26.61 26.40 8.28
C LEU A 185 -26.60 27.85 7.78
N ASN A 186 -25.69 28.12 6.84
CA ASN A 186 -25.66 29.38 6.09
C ASN A 186 -25.66 29.02 4.61
N LEU A 187 -26.61 29.57 3.87
CA LEU A 187 -26.77 29.40 2.43
C LEU A 187 -26.92 30.78 1.77
N SER A 188 -26.17 31.02 0.71
CA SER A 188 -26.42 32.15 -0.19
C SER A 188 -26.50 31.64 -1.63
N ALA A 189 -27.68 31.72 -2.23
CA ALA A 189 -27.94 31.33 -3.61
C ALA A 189 -28.52 32.50 -4.40
N THR A 190 -28.01 32.69 -5.61
CA THR A 190 -28.41 33.77 -6.52
C THR A 190 -28.69 33.22 -7.91
N HIS A 191 -29.26 34.07 -8.81
CA HIS A 191 -29.63 33.67 -10.16
C HIS A 191 -30.51 32.42 -10.19
N ILE A 192 -31.43 32.33 -9.23
CA ILE A 192 -32.38 31.25 -9.13
C ILE A 192 -33.37 31.38 -10.29
N GLN A 193 -33.48 30.32 -11.07
CA GLN A 193 -34.34 30.24 -12.25
C GLN A 193 -35.06 28.90 -12.25
N THR A 194 -36.34 28.91 -12.41
CA THR A 194 -37.18 27.74 -12.64
C THR A 194 -37.55 27.68 -14.11
N LYS A 195 -37.40 26.52 -14.75
CA LYS A 195 -37.82 26.26 -16.15
C LYS A 195 -38.39 24.86 -16.23
N GLY A 196 -39.71 24.75 -16.46
CA GLY A 196 -40.41 23.47 -16.28
C GLY A 196 -40.22 22.97 -14.87
N ASP A 197 -39.88 21.68 -14.72
CA ASP A 197 -39.62 21.04 -13.43
C ASP A 197 -38.17 21.23 -12.94
N GLY A 198 -37.39 22.05 -13.63
CA GLY A 198 -35.99 22.26 -13.34
C GLY A 198 -35.70 23.53 -12.55
N LEU A 199 -34.73 23.45 -11.63
CA LEU A 199 -34.18 24.55 -10.86
C LEU A 199 -32.72 24.78 -11.25
N LYS A 200 -32.33 26.02 -11.50
CA LYS A 200 -30.93 26.43 -11.69
C LYS A 200 -30.58 27.57 -10.74
N CYS A 201 -29.41 27.51 -10.10
CA CYS A 201 -28.94 28.58 -9.25
C CYS A 201 -27.40 28.64 -9.19
N GLN A 202 -26.91 29.77 -8.69
CA GLN A 202 -25.51 29.92 -8.31
C GLN A 202 -25.40 29.94 -6.80
N ILE A 203 -24.86 28.87 -6.23
CA ILE A 203 -24.51 28.75 -4.82
C ILE A 203 -23.21 29.54 -4.61
N ARG A 204 -23.29 30.63 -3.85
CA ARG A 204 -22.14 31.47 -3.49
C ARG A 204 -21.48 31.01 -2.21
N LYS A 205 -22.28 30.49 -1.29
CA LYS A 205 -21.86 29.91 -0.02
C LYS A 205 -22.89 28.88 0.43
N LEU A 206 -22.42 27.72 0.86
CA LEU A 206 -23.17 26.77 1.68
C LEU A 206 -22.23 26.27 2.77
N GLN A 207 -22.66 26.41 4.01
CA GLN A 207 -21.92 26.04 5.21
C GLN A 207 -22.87 25.41 6.21
N PHE A 208 -22.44 24.32 6.86
CA PHE A 208 -23.21 23.68 7.93
C PHE A 208 -22.35 22.67 8.71
N ILE A 209 -22.87 22.23 9.85
CA ILE A 209 -22.40 21.06 10.59
C ILE A 209 -23.56 20.06 10.62
N GLU A 210 -23.33 18.87 10.07
CA GLU A 210 -24.32 17.79 10.06
C GLU A 210 -24.25 16.97 11.36
N ARG A 211 -25.35 16.29 11.74
CA ARG A 211 -25.51 15.50 12.98
C ARG A 211 -24.39 14.48 13.20
N SER A 212 -23.91 13.81 12.13
CA SER A 212 -22.80 12.83 12.17
C SER A 212 -21.47 13.43 12.60
N GLY A 213 -21.36 14.77 12.58
CA GLY A 213 -20.10 15.51 12.77
C GLY A 213 -19.41 15.94 11.48
N PHE A 214 -19.97 15.61 10.33
CA PHE A 214 -19.47 16.15 9.07
C PHE A 214 -19.64 17.67 9.02
N GLU A 215 -18.56 18.40 8.76
CA GLU A 215 -18.52 19.85 8.69
C GLU A 215 -18.20 20.32 7.27
N LEU A 216 -19.10 21.10 6.69
CA LEU A 216 -18.90 21.78 5.42
C LEU A 216 -18.64 23.27 5.72
N ASP A 217 -17.40 23.72 5.49
CA ASP A 217 -17.03 25.12 5.66
C ASP A 217 -17.54 25.99 4.54
N ASN A 218 -17.49 25.48 3.31
CA ASN A 218 -17.91 26.22 2.13
C ASN A 218 -18.15 25.30 0.93
N LEU A 219 -19.27 25.53 0.24
CA LEU A 219 -19.51 25.03 -1.11
C LEU A 219 -19.88 26.22 -2.00
N LYS A 220 -19.15 26.37 -3.09
CA LYS A 220 -19.47 27.27 -4.20
C LYS A 220 -19.70 26.44 -5.44
N ALA A 221 -20.79 26.69 -6.18
CA ALA A 221 -21.11 25.94 -7.40
C ALA A 221 -22.17 26.66 -8.24
N THR A 222 -22.21 26.36 -9.53
CA THR A 222 -23.43 26.51 -10.33
C THR A 222 -24.17 25.19 -10.31
N ALA A 223 -25.36 25.17 -9.71
CA ALA A 223 -26.20 24.01 -9.57
C ALA A 223 -27.39 24.05 -10.53
N SER A 224 -27.74 22.91 -11.12
CA SER A 224 -29.03 22.70 -11.77
C SER A 224 -29.59 21.34 -11.39
N PHE A 225 -30.85 21.33 -11.03
CA PHE A 225 -31.61 20.13 -10.67
C PHE A 225 -32.83 19.99 -11.59
N SER A 226 -33.13 18.77 -12.01
CA SER A 226 -34.31 18.43 -12.81
C SER A 226 -34.64 16.95 -12.62
N GLU A 227 -35.70 16.46 -13.25
CA GLU A 227 -36.00 15.02 -13.30
C GLU A 227 -34.84 14.19 -13.85
N LYS A 228 -33.99 14.78 -14.73
CA LYS A 228 -32.80 14.14 -15.28
C LYS A 228 -31.60 14.11 -14.35
N GLY A 229 -31.73 14.62 -13.13
CA GLY A 229 -30.72 14.58 -12.10
C GLY A 229 -30.19 15.92 -11.63
N LEU A 230 -29.03 15.88 -10.97
CA LEU A 230 -28.30 17.02 -10.43
C LEU A 230 -27.03 17.26 -11.24
N LEU A 231 -26.80 18.51 -11.65
CA LEU A 231 -25.55 18.93 -12.27
C LEU A 231 -24.93 20.08 -11.46
N LEU A 232 -23.72 19.87 -10.95
CA LEU A 232 -22.86 20.90 -10.39
C LEU A 232 -21.76 21.23 -11.38
N ARG A 233 -21.49 22.52 -11.57
CA ARG A 233 -20.38 23.03 -12.38
C ARG A 233 -19.52 24.00 -11.58
N ASN A 234 -18.20 23.95 -11.83
CA ASN A 234 -17.22 24.81 -11.16
C ASN A 234 -17.38 24.79 -9.63
N ALA A 235 -17.61 23.58 -9.07
CA ALA A 235 -17.80 23.45 -7.66
C ALA A 235 -16.45 23.44 -6.94
N LEU A 236 -16.40 24.14 -5.81
CA LEU A 236 -15.33 24.11 -4.83
C LEU A 236 -15.93 23.76 -3.47
N LEU A 237 -15.61 22.60 -2.96
CA LEU A 237 -16.03 22.11 -1.67
C LEU A 237 -14.85 22.17 -0.70
N GLN A 238 -15.10 22.75 0.47
CA GLN A 238 -14.12 22.92 1.54
C GLN A 238 -14.69 22.40 2.86
N THR A 239 -13.92 21.58 3.52
CA THR A 239 -14.12 21.13 4.90
C THR A 239 -12.92 21.59 5.72
N PRO A 240 -12.88 21.45 7.03
CA PRO A 240 -11.69 21.74 7.83
C PRO A 240 -10.43 20.98 7.38
N LYS A 241 -10.61 19.81 6.74
CA LYS A 241 -9.49 18.91 6.35
C LYS A 241 -9.29 18.76 4.85
N SER A 242 -10.35 18.94 4.04
CA SER A 242 -10.35 18.71 2.60
C SER A 242 -10.58 19.99 1.79
N THR A 243 -10.04 20.03 0.56
CA THR A 243 -10.34 21.03 -0.46
C THR A 243 -10.49 20.32 -1.79
N ILE A 244 -11.71 20.26 -2.31
CA ILE A 244 -12.09 19.46 -3.47
C ILE A 244 -12.59 20.37 -4.58
N GLY A 245 -11.86 20.40 -5.70
CA GLY A 245 -12.27 21.09 -6.91
C GLY A 245 -13.02 20.14 -7.83
N ILE A 246 -14.25 20.51 -8.21
CA ILE A 246 -15.14 19.69 -9.04
C ILE A 246 -15.63 20.54 -10.22
N PRO A 247 -14.87 20.58 -11.33
CA PRO A 247 -15.31 21.31 -12.53
C PRO A 247 -16.67 20.82 -13.07
N LYS A 248 -16.94 19.53 -12.91
CA LYS A 248 -18.21 18.90 -13.29
C LYS A 248 -18.54 17.75 -12.34
N LEU A 249 -19.77 17.73 -11.83
CA LEU A 249 -20.41 16.57 -11.21
C LEU A 249 -21.82 16.47 -11.75
N ALA A 250 -22.11 15.43 -12.51
CA ALA A 250 -23.46 15.08 -12.91
C ALA A 250 -23.88 13.79 -12.22
N LEU A 251 -25.00 13.84 -11.51
CA LEU A 251 -25.75 12.69 -10.99
C LEU A 251 -26.96 12.51 -11.92
N LEU A 252 -26.85 11.56 -12.83
CA LEU A 252 -27.85 11.37 -13.90
C LEU A 252 -28.91 10.36 -13.46
N THR A 253 -30.17 10.71 -13.72
CA THR A 253 -31.35 9.91 -13.39
C THR A 253 -32.30 9.84 -14.59
N ASN A 254 -33.16 8.84 -14.63
CA ASN A 254 -34.29 8.81 -15.57
C ASN A 254 -35.51 9.53 -14.97
N SER A 255 -35.65 9.54 -13.66
CA SER A 255 -36.70 10.20 -12.88
C SER A 255 -36.15 10.66 -11.55
N SER A 256 -36.73 11.69 -10.94
CA SER A 256 -36.37 12.12 -9.58
C SER A 256 -36.55 11.02 -8.52
N LEU A 257 -37.43 10.03 -8.79
CA LEU A 257 -37.62 8.86 -7.91
C LEU A 257 -36.39 7.95 -7.87
N ASP A 258 -35.48 8.02 -8.83
CA ASP A 258 -34.26 7.22 -8.86
C ASP A 258 -33.31 7.58 -7.72
N PHE A 259 -33.44 8.79 -7.14
CA PHE A 259 -32.70 9.15 -5.92
C PHE A 259 -33.11 8.34 -4.69
N ASN A 260 -34.26 7.69 -4.68
CA ASN A 260 -34.65 6.76 -3.61
C ASN A 260 -33.89 5.43 -3.68
N ASP A 261 -33.27 5.12 -4.82
CA ASP A 261 -32.44 3.95 -5.07
C ASP A 261 -31.11 4.41 -5.67
N PHE A 262 -30.46 5.30 -4.91
CA PHE A 262 -29.28 6.06 -5.34
C PHE A 262 -28.17 5.18 -5.90
N ASP A 263 -27.91 4.08 -5.24
CA ASP A 263 -26.80 3.20 -5.50
C ASP A 263 -26.91 2.45 -6.84
N ASP A 264 -28.15 2.04 -7.15
CA ASP A 264 -28.42 1.21 -8.32
C ASP A 264 -28.92 2.00 -9.54
N ARG A 265 -29.44 3.21 -9.33
CA ARG A 265 -30.08 3.96 -10.40
C ARG A 265 -29.40 5.26 -10.80
N VAL A 266 -28.65 5.89 -9.86
CA VAL A 266 -27.97 7.14 -10.15
C VAL A 266 -26.62 6.88 -10.82
N VAL A 267 -26.41 7.48 -12.00
CA VAL A 267 -25.14 7.38 -12.73
C VAL A 267 -24.30 8.62 -12.46
N PHE A 268 -23.09 8.40 -12.03
CA PHE A 268 -22.07 9.44 -11.84
C PHE A 268 -21.39 9.76 -13.18
N ASP A 269 -21.17 11.03 -13.44
CA ASP A 269 -20.27 11.56 -14.46
C ASP A 269 -19.58 12.80 -13.88
N ALA A 270 -18.45 12.59 -13.25
CA ALA A 270 -17.72 13.61 -12.51
C ALA A 270 -16.28 13.75 -12.98
N PHE A 271 -15.78 14.96 -12.94
CA PHE A 271 -14.37 15.28 -13.07
C PHE A 271 -13.89 15.96 -11.79
N LEU A 272 -12.91 15.36 -11.13
CA LEU A 272 -12.20 15.90 -9.97
C LEU A 272 -10.90 16.54 -10.44
N ALA A 273 -10.77 17.84 -10.27
CA ALA A 273 -9.50 18.55 -10.44
C ALA A 273 -8.53 18.15 -9.30
N PRO A 274 -7.23 18.45 -9.41
CA PRO A 274 -6.29 18.17 -8.32
C PRO A 274 -6.79 18.68 -6.97
N SER A 275 -7.08 17.75 -6.07
CA SER A 275 -7.80 17.99 -4.82
C SER A 275 -7.07 17.36 -3.65
N LYS A 276 -7.11 18.02 -2.50
CA LYS A 276 -6.71 17.45 -1.21
C LYS A 276 -7.95 16.90 -0.53
N VAL A 277 -7.93 15.61 -0.21
CA VAL A 277 -9.03 14.93 0.47
C VAL A 277 -8.48 14.24 1.72
N ASN A 278 -9.11 14.47 2.84
CA ASN A 278 -8.86 13.70 4.06
C ASN A 278 -9.84 12.52 4.09
N LEU A 279 -9.34 11.31 4.31
CA LEU A 279 -10.16 10.09 4.25
C LEU A 279 -11.22 10.05 5.36
N GLN A 280 -11.01 10.76 6.47
CA GLN A 280 -12.04 10.90 7.51
C GLN A 280 -13.29 11.61 6.97
N ASP A 281 -13.14 12.62 6.10
CA ASP A 281 -14.30 13.30 5.53
C ASP A 281 -15.11 12.36 4.62
N ILE A 282 -14.41 11.47 3.92
CA ILE A 282 -15.05 10.43 3.09
C ILE A 282 -15.75 9.37 3.95
N SER A 283 -15.16 9.04 5.13
CA SER A 283 -15.73 8.00 6.01
C SER A 283 -17.12 8.31 6.53
N TYR A 284 -17.54 9.59 6.54
CA TYR A 284 -18.93 9.96 6.86
C TYR A 284 -19.91 9.47 5.79
N PHE A 285 -19.47 9.25 4.55
CA PHE A 285 -20.28 8.76 3.43
C PHE A 285 -20.00 7.31 3.08
N ALA A 286 -18.84 6.78 3.50
CA ALA A 286 -18.40 5.41 3.32
C ALA A 286 -17.89 4.85 4.65
N PRO A 287 -18.79 4.36 5.52
CA PRO A 287 -18.44 3.88 6.87
C PRO A 287 -17.39 2.76 6.90
N GLU A 288 -17.23 2.05 5.80
CA GLU A 288 -16.27 0.95 5.62
C GLU A 288 -14.81 1.42 5.77
N ILE A 289 -14.52 2.69 5.47
CA ILE A 289 -13.17 3.27 5.66
C ILE A 289 -13.04 4.06 6.97
N ARG A 290 -13.96 3.86 7.92
CA ARG A 290 -13.88 4.50 9.23
C ARG A 290 -12.57 4.13 9.95
N GLY A 291 -11.87 5.14 10.45
CA GLY A 291 -10.55 5.01 11.09
C GLY A 291 -9.40 5.49 10.21
N MET A 292 -9.62 5.59 8.90
CA MET A 292 -8.66 6.22 8.01
C MET A 292 -8.77 7.76 8.12
N ASP A 293 -7.66 8.44 8.36
CA ASP A 293 -7.63 9.90 8.54
C ASP A 293 -6.50 10.59 7.76
N GLN A 294 -5.83 9.85 6.86
CA GLN A 294 -4.77 10.41 6.05
C GLN A 294 -5.29 11.40 5.01
N ASN A 295 -4.41 12.36 4.67
CA ASN A 295 -4.61 13.20 3.50
C ASN A 295 -4.15 12.48 2.24
N VAL A 296 -5.02 12.42 1.25
CA VAL A 296 -4.70 11.97 -0.10
C VAL A 296 -4.89 13.13 -1.07
N TYR A 297 -4.06 13.17 -2.10
CA TYR A 297 -4.18 14.12 -3.20
C TYR A 297 -4.59 13.36 -4.44
N LEU A 298 -5.72 13.73 -5.01
CA LEU A 298 -6.27 12.96 -6.12
C LEU A 298 -6.90 13.85 -7.19
N SER A 299 -6.90 13.34 -8.42
CA SER A 299 -7.66 13.87 -9.55
C SER A 299 -8.04 12.74 -10.49
N GLY A 300 -9.08 12.92 -11.30
CA GLY A 300 -9.53 11.90 -12.26
C GLY A 300 -11.01 12.04 -12.62
N PHE A 301 -11.45 11.14 -13.47
CA PHE A 301 -12.86 11.06 -13.88
C PHE A 301 -13.53 9.90 -13.14
N VAL A 302 -14.71 10.17 -12.60
CA VAL A 302 -15.54 9.17 -11.91
C VAL A 302 -16.80 8.97 -12.74
N LYS A 303 -17.09 7.75 -13.11
CA LYS A 303 -18.22 7.38 -13.97
C LYS A 303 -18.95 6.15 -13.45
N GLU A 304 -20.14 5.90 -13.99
CA GLU A 304 -21.03 4.77 -13.74
C GLU A 304 -21.74 4.84 -12.37
N ARG A 305 -22.46 3.78 -12.02
CA ARG A 305 -23.20 3.68 -10.75
C ARG A 305 -22.28 3.31 -9.60
N LEU A 306 -22.73 3.58 -8.38
CA LEU A 306 -21.90 3.34 -7.19
C LEU A 306 -21.46 1.88 -7.04
N ARG A 307 -22.29 0.92 -7.48
CA ARG A 307 -21.97 -0.52 -7.46
C ARG A 307 -20.97 -0.99 -8.53
N GLU A 308 -20.68 -0.17 -9.52
CA GLU A 308 -19.77 -0.49 -10.62
C GLU A 308 -18.95 0.74 -11.03
N LEU A 309 -18.50 1.47 -10.01
CA LEU A 309 -17.82 2.75 -10.18
C LEU A 309 -16.53 2.60 -10.98
N GLN A 310 -16.35 3.46 -11.98
CA GLN A 310 -15.14 3.54 -12.78
C GLN A 310 -14.41 4.84 -12.48
N ILE A 311 -13.11 4.72 -12.20
CA ILE A 311 -12.22 5.86 -12.04
C ILE A 311 -11.21 5.82 -13.19
N GLN A 312 -11.25 6.81 -14.06
CA GLN A 312 -10.38 6.92 -15.22
C GLN A 312 -9.36 8.04 -15.02
N ASN A 313 -8.13 7.80 -15.49
CA ASN A 313 -7.02 8.75 -15.35
C ASN A 313 -6.84 9.22 -13.90
N LEU A 314 -6.93 8.29 -12.95
CA LEU A 314 -6.66 8.57 -11.55
C LEU A 314 -5.19 8.98 -11.39
N HIS A 315 -4.96 10.13 -10.77
CA HIS A 315 -3.67 10.51 -10.21
C HIS A 315 -3.86 10.58 -8.70
N LEU A 316 -3.24 9.67 -7.99
CA LEU A 316 -3.31 9.56 -6.53
C LEU A 316 -1.92 9.77 -5.93
N ARG A 317 -1.84 10.55 -4.85
CA ARG A 317 -0.64 10.68 -4.01
C ARG A 317 -1.04 10.59 -2.56
N PHE A 318 -0.27 9.86 -1.78
CA PHE A 318 -0.40 9.82 -0.32
C PHE A 318 0.98 9.60 0.31
N GLY A 319 1.07 9.77 1.64
CA GLY A 319 2.33 9.71 2.34
C GLY A 319 3.32 10.80 1.88
N LYS A 320 4.61 10.47 1.88
CA LYS A 320 5.69 11.38 1.51
C LYS A 320 6.08 11.27 0.04
N ALA A 321 6.07 10.03 -0.50
CA ALA A 321 6.62 9.74 -1.81
C ALA A 321 5.65 9.01 -2.76
N THR A 322 4.68 8.26 -2.24
CA THR A 322 3.81 7.40 -3.05
C THR A 322 2.93 8.17 -4.03
N LYS A 323 2.97 7.72 -5.29
CA LYS A 323 2.23 8.30 -6.43
C LYS A 323 1.72 7.16 -7.31
N ILE A 324 0.46 7.21 -7.69
CA ILE A 324 -0.18 6.17 -8.52
C ILE A 324 -0.96 6.83 -9.65
N GLN A 325 -0.79 6.32 -10.86
CA GLN A 325 -1.61 6.63 -12.02
C GLN A 325 -2.30 5.36 -12.48
N ALA A 326 -3.62 5.36 -12.49
CA ALA A 326 -4.39 4.14 -12.71
C ALA A 326 -5.75 4.40 -13.39
N ASN A 327 -6.30 3.34 -13.98
CA ASN A 327 -7.72 3.22 -14.29
C ASN A 327 -8.27 2.08 -13.45
N LEU A 328 -9.33 2.36 -12.68
CA LEU A 328 -9.89 1.44 -11.71
C LEU A 328 -11.35 1.16 -12.05
N ARG A 329 -11.77 -0.08 -11.88
CA ARG A 329 -13.17 -0.47 -11.90
C ARG A 329 -13.52 -1.10 -10.57
N LEU A 330 -14.05 -0.26 -9.67
CA LEU A 330 -14.38 -0.65 -8.30
C LEU A 330 -15.72 -1.41 -8.30
N PRO A 331 -15.75 -2.65 -7.82
CA PRO A 331 -17.00 -3.36 -7.57
C PRO A 331 -17.71 -2.74 -6.36
N ASP A 332 -18.93 -3.21 -6.06
CA ASP A 332 -19.67 -2.73 -4.88
C ASP A 332 -18.92 -3.06 -3.59
N PHE A 333 -18.11 -2.10 -3.12
CA PHE A 333 -17.28 -2.24 -1.92
C PHE A 333 -18.10 -2.34 -0.61
N ARG A 334 -19.38 -1.98 -0.63
CA ARG A 334 -20.29 -2.07 0.53
C ARG A 334 -20.83 -3.50 0.74
N LYS A 335 -20.82 -4.30 -0.30
CA LYS A 335 -21.24 -5.69 -0.29
C LYS A 335 -20.14 -6.56 -0.90
N PRO A 336 -18.96 -6.66 -0.27
CA PRO A 336 -17.87 -7.43 -0.82
C PRO A 336 -18.30 -8.88 -1.01
N SER A 337 -18.11 -9.40 -2.20
CA SER A 337 -18.39 -10.77 -2.58
C SER A 337 -17.19 -11.37 -3.28
N SER A 338 -16.83 -12.60 -2.94
CA SER A 338 -15.76 -13.32 -3.63
C SER A 338 -15.99 -13.50 -5.14
N ARG A 339 -17.22 -13.23 -5.62
CA ARG A 339 -17.59 -13.29 -7.05
C ARG A 339 -17.52 -11.95 -7.78
N GLN A 340 -17.22 -10.86 -7.07
CA GLN A 340 -17.09 -9.56 -7.72
C GLN A 340 -15.85 -9.52 -8.61
N PHE A 341 -16.03 -9.05 -9.85
CA PHE A 341 -14.95 -8.96 -10.82
C PHE A 341 -14.21 -7.62 -10.67
N LEU A 342 -12.89 -7.70 -10.49
CA LEU A 342 -11.95 -6.59 -10.45
C LEU A 342 -11.32 -6.42 -11.82
N GLN A 343 -11.07 -5.19 -12.23
CA GLN A 343 -10.30 -4.87 -13.43
C GLN A 343 -9.57 -3.55 -13.21
N GLU A 344 -8.32 -3.66 -12.78
CA GLU A 344 -7.49 -2.54 -12.40
C GLU A 344 -6.27 -2.45 -13.30
N GLN A 345 -5.99 -1.25 -13.79
CA GLN A 345 -4.82 -0.97 -14.61
C GLN A 345 -4.02 0.15 -13.99
N ILE A 346 -2.84 -0.17 -13.51
CA ILE A 346 -1.85 0.79 -13.02
C ILE A 346 -0.92 1.11 -14.19
N THR A 347 -1.05 2.30 -14.75
CA THR A 347 -0.19 2.75 -15.84
C THR A 347 1.21 3.05 -15.36
N LYS A 348 1.31 3.71 -14.20
CA LYS A 348 2.56 4.04 -13.53
C LYS A 348 2.33 4.21 -12.03
N ALA A 349 3.22 3.67 -11.22
CA ALA A 349 3.21 3.93 -9.78
C ALA A 349 4.63 4.04 -9.24
N HIS A 350 4.81 4.90 -8.24
CA HIS A 350 5.91 4.88 -7.30
C HIS A 350 5.31 4.61 -5.93
N ILE A 351 5.61 3.47 -5.35
CA ILE A 351 5.07 3.00 -4.08
C ILE A 351 6.22 2.93 -3.07
N ASP A 352 6.24 3.84 -2.12
CA ASP A 352 7.17 3.80 -1.00
C ASP A 352 6.62 2.85 0.09
N LEU A 353 7.41 1.88 0.52
CA LEU A 353 6.96 0.86 1.46
C LEU A 353 6.69 1.41 2.85
N LYS A 354 7.36 2.50 3.26
CA LYS A 354 7.09 3.18 4.53
C LYS A 354 5.75 3.88 4.50
N ASP A 355 5.41 4.54 3.36
CA ASP A 355 4.10 5.16 3.20
C ASP A 355 2.97 4.13 3.30
N LEU A 356 3.18 2.89 2.80
CA LEU A 356 2.23 1.78 2.97
C LEU A 356 2.13 1.31 4.41
N ALA A 357 3.27 1.15 5.11
CA ALA A 357 3.30 0.73 6.51
C ALA A 357 2.63 1.76 7.44
N ASP A 358 2.79 3.06 7.11
CA ASP A 358 2.21 4.17 7.86
C ASP A 358 0.72 4.42 7.51
N LEU A 359 0.12 3.63 6.60
CA LEU A 359 -1.28 3.78 6.21
C LEU A 359 -2.21 3.33 7.34
N HIS A 360 -3.02 4.25 7.86
CA HIS A 360 -4.07 3.90 8.81
C HIS A 360 -5.21 3.20 8.05
N LEU A 361 -5.44 1.96 8.37
CA LEU A 361 -6.49 1.14 7.78
C LEU A 361 -7.82 1.33 8.51
N PRO A 362 -8.94 0.86 7.93
CA PRO A 362 -10.23 0.88 8.60
C PRO A 362 -10.20 0.23 9.98
N LEU A 363 -11.06 0.71 10.90
CA LEU A 363 -11.15 0.16 12.25
C LEU A 363 -11.40 -1.35 12.23
N GLY A 364 -10.61 -2.09 13.02
CA GLY A 364 -10.66 -3.55 13.07
C GLY A 364 -9.81 -4.26 12.04
N THR A 365 -9.18 -3.54 11.11
CA THR A 365 -8.19 -4.10 10.17
C THR A 365 -6.80 -4.01 10.79
N PRO A 366 -6.01 -5.10 10.84
CA PRO A 366 -4.65 -5.07 11.33
C PRO A 366 -3.77 -4.18 10.44
N ALA A 367 -2.76 -3.53 11.02
CA ALA A 367 -1.80 -2.71 10.27
C ALA A 367 -1.06 -3.56 9.21
N ILE A 368 -0.69 -2.93 8.11
CA ILE A 368 0.09 -3.58 7.06
C ILE A 368 1.48 -3.90 7.62
N GLN A 369 1.78 -5.18 7.76
CA GLN A 369 3.10 -5.64 8.13
C GLN A 369 3.87 -6.02 6.87
N ILE A 370 4.90 -5.25 6.55
CA ILE A 370 5.78 -5.55 5.42
C ILE A 370 6.85 -6.52 5.91
N PRO A 371 6.96 -7.75 5.35
CA PRO A 371 8.00 -8.69 5.71
C PRO A 371 9.39 -8.06 5.62
N THR A 372 10.27 -8.37 6.58
CA THR A 372 11.60 -7.76 6.71
C THR A 372 12.41 -7.88 5.41
N ILE A 373 12.28 -9.01 4.73
CA ILE A 373 12.93 -9.26 3.45
C ILE A 373 12.48 -8.27 2.36
N LEU A 374 11.19 -7.91 2.31
CA LEU A 374 10.65 -6.95 1.33
C LEU A 374 10.98 -5.51 1.71
N GLN A 375 11.24 -5.20 2.99
CA GLN A 375 11.63 -3.85 3.42
C GLN A 375 12.93 -3.40 2.73
N LYS A 376 13.82 -4.34 2.36
CA LYS A 376 15.07 -4.05 1.64
C LYS A 376 14.82 -3.50 0.23
N ALA A 377 13.66 -3.74 -0.36
CA ALA A 377 13.27 -3.16 -1.63
C ALA A 377 13.03 -1.64 -1.55
N ASN A 378 12.74 -1.10 -0.36
CA ASN A 378 12.42 0.31 -0.05
C ASN A 378 11.21 0.86 -0.80
N TYR A 379 11.17 0.71 -2.10
CA TYR A 379 10.12 1.21 -3.00
C TYR A 379 9.91 0.27 -4.18
N PHE A 380 8.78 0.44 -4.86
CA PHE A 380 8.51 -0.15 -6.16
C PHE A 380 8.08 0.93 -7.15
N ASP A 381 8.81 1.06 -8.24
CA ASP A 381 8.40 1.81 -9.43
C ASP A 381 7.78 0.82 -10.42
N LEU A 382 6.46 0.93 -10.62
CA LEU A 382 5.70 0.04 -11.48
C LEU A 382 5.31 0.73 -12.78
N LYS A 383 5.35 -0.01 -13.90
CA LYS A 383 4.79 0.39 -15.18
C LYS A 383 3.92 -0.74 -15.74
N ASN A 384 2.73 -0.36 -16.21
CA ASN A 384 1.78 -1.27 -16.86
C ASN A 384 1.49 -2.53 -16.02
N ALA A 385 1.14 -2.34 -14.74
CA ALA A 385 0.64 -3.42 -13.90
C ALA A 385 -0.86 -3.59 -14.12
N GLN A 386 -1.32 -4.84 -14.19
CA GLN A 386 -2.72 -5.19 -14.36
C GLN A 386 -3.15 -6.17 -13.28
N LEU A 387 -4.35 -5.97 -12.79
CA LEU A 387 -5.02 -6.85 -11.85
C LEU A 387 -6.42 -7.12 -12.38
N SER A 388 -6.80 -8.37 -12.55
CA SER A 388 -8.13 -8.75 -13.02
C SER A 388 -8.60 -10.04 -12.37
N GLY A 389 -9.92 -10.28 -12.36
CA GLY A 389 -10.51 -11.49 -11.79
C GLY A 389 -11.40 -11.22 -10.59
N THR A 390 -11.55 -12.21 -9.74
CA THR A 390 -12.36 -12.13 -8.51
C THR A 390 -11.46 -12.20 -7.27
N TYR A 391 -11.97 -11.84 -6.10
CA TYR A 391 -11.20 -11.96 -4.84
C TYR A 391 -10.73 -13.38 -4.52
N SER A 392 -11.42 -14.41 -5.05
CA SER A 392 -11.03 -15.82 -4.89
C SER A 392 -10.12 -16.32 -6.01
N ASN A 393 -10.02 -15.59 -7.12
CA ASN A 393 -9.18 -15.94 -8.25
C ASN A 393 -8.75 -14.66 -8.97
N LEU A 394 -7.57 -14.15 -8.61
CA LEU A 394 -6.96 -12.93 -9.16
C LEU A 394 -5.90 -13.28 -10.18
N GLN A 395 -5.87 -12.53 -11.27
CA GLN A 395 -4.77 -12.52 -12.23
C GLN A 395 -3.99 -11.24 -12.08
N VAL A 396 -2.67 -11.35 -11.97
CA VAL A 396 -1.76 -10.21 -11.80
C VAL A 396 -0.65 -10.29 -12.83
N SER A 397 -0.32 -9.16 -13.45
CA SER A 397 0.86 -9.02 -14.30
C SER A 397 1.50 -7.66 -14.13
N ILE A 398 2.82 -7.57 -14.30
CA ILE A 398 3.61 -6.35 -14.18
C ILE A 398 4.62 -6.34 -15.33
N ALA A 399 4.47 -5.40 -16.26
CA ALA A 399 5.40 -5.34 -17.40
C ALA A 399 6.81 -4.93 -16.96
N GLU A 400 6.92 -3.94 -16.10
CA GLU A 400 8.18 -3.47 -15.54
C GLU A 400 7.97 -3.05 -14.08
N ALA A 401 8.84 -3.52 -13.21
CA ALA A 401 8.98 -3.00 -11.85
C ALA A 401 10.46 -2.80 -11.52
N GLN A 402 10.77 -1.72 -10.81
CA GLN A 402 12.09 -1.39 -10.31
C GLN A 402 12.03 -1.15 -8.82
N SER A 403 13.04 -1.61 -8.11
CA SER A 403 13.21 -1.41 -6.66
C SER A 403 14.67 -1.12 -6.32
N ALA A 404 14.98 -0.90 -5.04
CA ALA A 404 16.37 -0.83 -4.60
C ALA A 404 17.14 -2.16 -4.77
N LEU A 405 16.43 -3.27 -4.92
CA LEU A 405 17.03 -4.60 -5.14
C LEU A 405 17.29 -4.90 -6.61
N GLY A 406 16.73 -4.15 -7.55
CA GLY A 406 16.88 -4.39 -8.99
C GLY A 406 15.55 -4.30 -9.74
N GLU A 407 15.55 -4.82 -10.96
CA GLU A 407 14.41 -4.80 -11.87
C GLU A 407 13.73 -6.16 -11.89
N LEU A 408 12.40 -6.14 -12.04
CA LEU A 408 11.60 -7.34 -12.20
C LEU A 408 10.46 -7.12 -13.21
N SER A 409 10.08 -8.18 -13.91
CA SER A 409 8.82 -8.25 -14.65
C SER A 409 8.06 -9.52 -14.25
N LEU A 410 6.73 -9.42 -14.30
CA LEU A 410 5.82 -10.49 -13.92
C LEU A 410 4.82 -10.72 -15.05
N ALA A 411 4.98 -11.81 -15.80
CA ALA A 411 3.96 -12.29 -16.72
C ALA A 411 2.70 -12.70 -15.95
N PRO A 412 1.55 -12.86 -16.60
CA PRO A 412 0.31 -13.14 -15.89
C PRO A 412 0.40 -14.37 -14.98
N ILE A 413 0.17 -14.16 -13.70
CA ILE A 413 0.04 -15.19 -12.67
C ILE A 413 -1.39 -15.26 -12.18
N GLU A 414 -1.77 -16.40 -11.65
CA GLU A 414 -3.05 -16.63 -10.99
C GLU A 414 -2.84 -16.79 -9.48
N ILE A 415 -3.63 -16.05 -8.70
CA ILE A 415 -3.66 -16.12 -7.24
C ILE A 415 -5.02 -16.65 -6.83
N LYS A 416 -5.07 -17.88 -6.35
CA LYS A 416 -6.30 -18.54 -5.86
C LYS A 416 -6.34 -18.54 -4.35
N SER A 417 -7.45 -18.08 -3.78
CA SER A 417 -7.73 -18.20 -2.35
C SER A 417 -8.81 -19.27 -2.12
N ALA A 418 -8.46 -20.33 -1.41
CA ALA A 418 -9.39 -21.41 -1.04
C ALA A 418 -9.08 -21.89 0.39
N ASN A 419 -10.13 -22.15 1.18
CA ASN A 419 -10.02 -22.72 2.53
C ASN A 419 -9.02 -22.01 3.46
N HIS A 420 -8.98 -20.67 3.41
CA HIS A 420 -8.04 -19.80 4.15
C HIS A 420 -6.56 -19.89 3.70
N GLY A 421 -6.26 -20.65 2.65
CA GLY A 421 -4.93 -20.71 2.04
C GLY A 421 -4.86 -19.90 0.74
N ILE A 422 -3.65 -19.66 0.25
CA ILE A 422 -3.35 -18.96 -1.00
C ILE A 422 -2.50 -19.86 -1.89
N ASN A 423 -2.88 -19.96 -3.17
CA ASN A 423 -2.07 -20.62 -4.20
C ASN A 423 -1.69 -19.61 -5.26
N ILE A 424 -0.42 -19.55 -5.64
CA ILE A 424 0.15 -18.66 -6.66
C ILE A 424 0.82 -19.52 -7.72
N SER A 425 0.41 -19.38 -8.98
CA SER A 425 0.98 -20.10 -10.10
C SER A 425 1.01 -19.24 -11.38
N GLY A 426 1.89 -19.57 -12.30
CA GLY A 426 1.86 -19.00 -13.65
C GLY A 426 0.63 -19.48 -14.42
N ILE A 427 0.10 -18.64 -15.31
CA ILE A 427 -1.05 -18.98 -16.18
C ILE A 427 -0.58 -19.83 -17.36
N ALA A 428 0.66 -19.64 -17.83
CA ALA A 428 1.28 -20.39 -18.89
C ALA A 428 2.39 -21.29 -18.35
N ASP A 429 2.63 -22.43 -19.01
CA ASP A 429 3.76 -23.32 -18.74
C ASP A 429 5.11 -22.70 -19.19
N SER A 430 5.43 -21.54 -18.66
CA SER A 430 6.65 -20.78 -18.96
C SER A 430 7.11 -19.97 -17.77
N ASN A 431 8.35 -19.52 -17.77
CA ASN A 431 8.87 -18.59 -16.78
C ASN A 431 7.99 -17.34 -16.74
N PHE A 432 7.52 -16.98 -15.56
CA PHE A 432 6.64 -15.84 -15.39
C PHE A 432 7.24 -14.70 -14.56
N LEU A 433 8.32 -14.96 -13.80
CA LEU A 433 9.06 -13.93 -13.07
C LEU A 433 10.44 -13.78 -13.70
N GLU A 434 10.75 -12.58 -14.18
CA GLU A 434 12.09 -12.23 -14.66
C GLU A 434 12.72 -11.23 -13.70
N LEU A 435 13.99 -11.46 -13.36
CA LEU A 435 14.81 -10.59 -12.53
C LEU A 435 16.02 -10.10 -13.33
N ALA A 436 16.31 -8.80 -13.28
CA ALA A 436 17.50 -8.21 -13.90
C ALA A 436 18.25 -7.33 -12.90
N HIS A 437 19.57 -7.48 -12.88
CA HIS A 437 20.47 -6.77 -11.96
C HIS A 437 20.06 -6.89 -10.49
N PHE A 438 19.41 -8.01 -10.14
CA PHE A 438 18.80 -8.20 -8.84
C PHE A 438 19.86 -8.48 -7.78
N GLN A 439 19.91 -7.68 -6.71
CA GLN A 439 20.91 -7.71 -5.62
C GLN A 439 20.59 -8.84 -4.63
N LEU A 440 20.83 -10.09 -5.03
CA LEU A 440 20.49 -11.26 -4.23
C LEU A 440 21.25 -11.28 -2.90
N GLY A 441 22.54 -10.95 -2.92
CA GLY A 441 23.35 -10.91 -1.71
C GLY A 441 22.88 -9.84 -0.71
N HIS A 442 22.43 -8.67 -1.21
CA HIS A 442 21.82 -7.67 -0.33
C HIS A 442 20.50 -8.17 0.26
N LEU A 443 19.70 -8.92 -0.53
CA LEU A 443 18.46 -9.52 -0.02
C LEU A 443 18.74 -10.53 1.11
N LEU A 444 19.77 -11.37 0.96
CA LEU A 444 20.10 -12.48 1.87
C LEU A 444 21.09 -12.09 3.00
N ASP A 445 21.65 -10.89 3.00
CA ASP A 445 22.76 -10.44 3.86
C ASP A 445 24.03 -11.30 3.69
N ILE A 446 24.32 -11.76 2.47
CA ILE A 446 25.49 -12.54 2.13
C ILE A 446 26.38 -11.72 1.18
N PRO A 447 27.48 -11.12 1.68
CA PRO A 447 28.31 -10.22 0.88
C PRO A 447 28.98 -10.87 -0.34
N GLU A 448 29.24 -12.17 -0.26
CA GLU A 448 29.89 -12.97 -1.32
C GLU A 448 28.98 -13.17 -2.54
N ILE A 449 27.68 -13.03 -2.36
CA ILE A 449 26.68 -13.10 -3.43
C ILE A 449 26.39 -11.67 -3.94
N GLY A 450 26.45 -11.48 -5.23
CA GLY A 450 26.15 -10.20 -5.89
C GLY A 450 24.83 -10.25 -6.67
N GLN A 451 24.92 -9.79 -7.90
CA GLN A 451 23.77 -9.67 -8.79
C GLN A 451 23.35 -11.01 -9.39
N LEU A 452 22.03 -11.11 -9.59
CA LEU A 452 21.38 -12.22 -10.27
C LEU A 452 20.60 -11.69 -11.48
N ASN A 453 20.71 -12.39 -12.62
CA ASN A 453 19.83 -12.20 -13.77
C ASN A 453 19.22 -13.55 -14.14
N GLY A 454 17.91 -13.65 -14.24
CA GLY A 454 17.27 -14.92 -14.53
C GLY A 454 15.77 -14.87 -14.62
N ALA A 455 15.20 -15.99 -15.06
CA ALA A 455 13.78 -16.20 -15.22
C ALA A 455 13.34 -17.42 -14.41
N PHE A 456 12.15 -17.32 -13.78
CA PHE A 456 11.67 -18.26 -12.79
C PHE A 456 10.24 -18.70 -13.10
N GLN A 457 9.96 -19.95 -12.78
CA GLN A 457 8.64 -20.56 -12.77
C GLN A 457 8.47 -21.35 -11.48
N PHE A 458 7.34 -21.23 -10.81
CA PHE A 458 7.05 -22.00 -9.59
C PHE A 458 5.55 -22.05 -9.31
N GLU A 459 5.15 -23.01 -8.50
CA GLU A 459 3.85 -23.04 -7.83
C GLU A 459 4.07 -22.88 -6.33
N LEU A 460 3.48 -21.86 -5.75
CA LEU A 460 3.60 -21.52 -4.34
C LEU A 460 2.24 -21.67 -3.67
N SER A 461 2.16 -22.44 -2.60
CA SER A 461 0.99 -22.50 -1.74
C SER A 461 1.34 -22.11 -0.31
N ILE A 462 0.45 -21.34 0.32
CA ILE A 462 0.50 -20.95 1.73
C ILE A 462 -0.79 -21.44 2.35
N ASP A 463 -0.71 -22.28 3.37
CA ASP A 463 -1.89 -22.82 4.04
C ASP A 463 -2.47 -21.84 5.08
N ALA A 464 -3.50 -22.29 5.84
CA ALA A 464 -4.17 -21.48 6.86
C ALA A 464 -3.27 -21.19 8.08
N GLU A 465 -2.32 -22.06 8.35
CA GLU A 465 -1.33 -21.95 9.41
C GLU A 465 -0.15 -21.04 9.03
N GLY A 466 -0.05 -20.68 7.73
CA GLY A 466 1.01 -19.84 7.16
C GLY A 466 2.23 -20.65 6.71
N GLU A 467 2.13 -21.98 6.63
CA GLU A 467 3.19 -22.84 6.12
C GLU A 467 3.31 -22.69 4.59
N LEU A 468 4.54 -22.55 4.14
CA LEU A 468 4.87 -22.32 2.73
C LEU A 468 5.28 -23.61 2.07
N GLN A 469 4.63 -23.97 0.97
CA GLN A 469 4.99 -25.08 0.10
C GLN A 469 5.32 -24.55 -1.28
N LEU A 470 6.49 -24.89 -1.79
CA LEU A 470 6.93 -24.58 -3.13
C LEU A 470 6.99 -25.87 -3.96
N LYS A 471 6.34 -25.87 -5.11
CA LYS A 471 6.31 -27.02 -6.02
C LYS A 471 6.77 -26.60 -7.41
N ASP A 472 7.37 -27.55 -8.11
CA ASP A 472 7.76 -27.41 -9.53
C ASP A 472 8.51 -26.11 -9.84
N ALA A 473 9.37 -25.67 -8.88
CA ALA A 473 10.14 -24.47 -9.09
C ALA A 473 11.32 -24.75 -10.05
N ASN A 474 11.36 -23.97 -11.10
CA ASN A 474 12.42 -24.00 -12.11
C ASN A 474 12.96 -22.59 -12.29
N ALA A 475 14.26 -22.48 -12.58
CA ALA A 475 14.89 -21.23 -12.89
C ALA A 475 15.93 -21.39 -13.98
N GLN A 476 16.02 -20.38 -14.85
CA GLN A 476 17.08 -20.22 -15.82
C GLN A 476 17.83 -18.93 -15.51
N LEU A 477 19.03 -19.05 -14.95
CA LEU A 477 19.85 -17.91 -14.60
C LEU A 477 20.81 -17.62 -15.75
N ALA A 478 20.64 -16.46 -16.36
CA ALA A 478 21.58 -15.96 -17.35
C ALA A 478 22.93 -15.67 -16.71
N SER A 479 22.92 -15.15 -15.47
CA SER A 479 24.11 -14.93 -14.67
C SER A 479 23.83 -14.89 -13.17
N LEU A 480 24.81 -15.30 -12.37
CA LEU A 480 24.85 -15.19 -10.92
C LEU A 480 26.26 -14.82 -10.48
N PHE A 481 26.42 -13.68 -9.82
CA PHE A 481 27.71 -13.26 -9.30
C PHE A 481 27.93 -13.85 -7.89
N VAL A 482 28.98 -14.65 -7.73
CA VAL A 482 29.35 -15.25 -6.44
C VAL A 482 30.88 -15.21 -6.32
N ASN A 483 31.38 -14.79 -5.17
CA ASN A 483 32.81 -14.78 -4.84
C ASN A 483 33.72 -14.19 -5.94
N GLN A 484 33.35 -12.99 -6.42
CA GLN A 484 34.04 -12.22 -7.45
C GLN A 484 34.00 -12.85 -8.86
N TYR A 485 33.27 -13.94 -9.07
CA TYR A 485 33.07 -14.55 -10.37
C TYR A 485 31.61 -14.48 -10.81
N ASN A 486 31.38 -14.23 -12.10
CA ASN A 486 30.04 -14.18 -12.69
C ASN A 486 29.74 -15.48 -13.43
N TYR A 487 29.10 -16.41 -12.70
CA TYR A 487 28.64 -17.68 -13.28
C TYR A 487 27.53 -17.42 -14.30
N THR A 488 27.56 -18.16 -15.42
CA THR A 488 26.61 -18.04 -16.51
C THR A 488 25.93 -19.37 -16.84
N ASN A 489 24.74 -19.31 -17.46
CA ASN A 489 23.97 -20.48 -17.89
C ASN A 489 23.72 -21.53 -16.79
N LEU A 490 23.16 -21.08 -15.68
CA LEU A 490 22.74 -21.97 -14.61
C LEU A 490 21.26 -22.34 -14.81
N LYS A 491 20.94 -23.60 -14.58
CA LYS A 491 19.59 -24.12 -14.65
C LYS A 491 19.23 -24.82 -13.32
N ILE A 492 18.14 -24.43 -12.72
CA ILE A 492 17.59 -25.02 -11.51
C ILE A 492 16.28 -25.71 -11.91
N GLU A 493 16.12 -26.95 -11.59
CA GLU A 493 14.97 -27.76 -11.98
C GLU A 493 14.47 -28.64 -10.82
N GLU A 494 13.20 -29.02 -10.92
CA GLU A 494 12.56 -29.95 -9.99
C GLU A 494 12.70 -29.52 -8.53
N THR A 495 12.71 -28.20 -8.26
CA THR A 495 12.86 -27.71 -6.91
C THR A 495 11.52 -27.74 -6.19
N GLN A 496 11.51 -28.36 -5.02
CA GLN A 496 10.34 -28.48 -4.15
C GLN A 496 10.74 -28.12 -2.72
N ILE A 497 9.87 -27.42 -2.02
CA ILE A 497 9.95 -27.20 -0.58
C ILE A 497 8.65 -27.66 0.04
N GLN A 498 8.73 -28.65 0.88
CA GLN A 498 7.61 -29.20 1.65
C GLN A 498 8.10 -29.67 3.02
N ASP A 499 7.39 -29.36 4.08
CA ASP A 499 7.70 -29.79 5.46
C ASP A 499 9.16 -29.48 5.86
N ASN A 500 9.66 -28.30 5.51
CA ASN A 500 11.06 -27.85 5.67
C ASN A 500 12.10 -28.66 4.86
N GLN A 501 11.70 -29.56 4.00
CA GLN A 501 12.60 -30.28 3.11
C GLN A 501 12.67 -29.57 1.74
N LEU A 502 13.88 -29.24 1.30
CA LEU A 502 14.16 -28.72 -0.03
C LEU A 502 14.88 -29.78 -0.84
N VAL A 503 14.32 -30.10 -1.98
CA VAL A 503 14.97 -30.97 -3.00
C VAL A 503 15.05 -30.19 -4.29
N GLY A 504 16.17 -30.29 -5.02
CA GLY A 504 16.33 -29.61 -6.30
C GLY A 504 17.54 -30.12 -7.07
N LYS A 505 17.56 -29.79 -8.35
CA LYS A 505 18.67 -30.08 -9.28
C LYS A 505 19.27 -28.76 -9.77
N LEU A 506 20.60 -28.70 -9.82
CA LEU A 506 21.34 -27.57 -10.41
C LEU A 506 22.25 -28.08 -11.53
N GLU A 507 22.11 -27.49 -12.71
CA GLU A 507 23.02 -27.68 -13.84
C GLU A 507 23.72 -26.36 -14.14
N VAL A 508 25.03 -26.39 -14.29
CA VAL A 508 25.86 -25.23 -14.66
C VAL A 508 26.59 -25.54 -15.95
N LYS A 509 26.48 -24.66 -16.93
CA LYS A 509 27.18 -24.73 -18.23
C LYS A 509 27.95 -23.43 -18.49
N ASP A 510 28.78 -23.08 -17.53
CA ASP A 510 29.65 -21.92 -17.59
C ASP A 510 30.93 -22.27 -18.33
N PRO A 511 31.61 -21.34 -19.05
CA PRO A 511 32.87 -21.58 -19.69
C PRO A 511 33.98 -22.14 -18.78
N ASN A 512 33.96 -21.82 -17.50
CA ASN A 512 34.91 -22.22 -16.48
C ASN A 512 34.38 -23.27 -15.50
N LEU A 513 33.06 -23.64 -15.57
CA LEU A 513 32.47 -24.65 -14.73
C LEU A 513 31.36 -25.42 -15.45
N VAL A 514 31.56 -26.71 -15.62
CA VAL A 514 30.52 -27.62 -16.10
C VAL A 514 30.20 -28.61 -15.00
N MET A 515 28.99 -28.51 -14.42
CA MET A 515 28.58 -29.41 -13.35
C MET A 515 27.07 -29.67 -13.35
N SER A 516 26.70 -30.81 -12.79
CA SER A 516 25.35 -31.12 -12.39
C SER A 516 25.32 -31.52 -10.91
N SER A 517 24.27 -31.12 -10.17
CA SER A 517 24.14 -31.51 -8.79
C SER A 517 22.68 -31.75 -8.40
N VAL A 518 22.49 -32.61 -7.39
CA VAL A 518 21.24 -32.84 -6.69
C VAL A 518 21.44 -32.41 -5.25
N LEU A 519 20.52 -31.59 -4.77
CA LEU A 519 20.50 -31.05 -3.43
C LEU A 519 19.29 -31.62 -2.68
N GLN A 520 19.53 -32.10 -1.47
CA GLN A 520 18.45 -32.50 -0.54
C GLN A 520 18.78 -31.92 0.83
N LEU A 521 17.99 -30.94 1.27
CA LEU A 521 18.23 -30.19 2.50
C LEU A 521 17.01 -30.36 3.40
N ASP A 522 17.23 -30.73 4.64
CA ASP A 522 16.22 -30.67 5.71
C ASP A 522 16.58 -29.46 6.57
N LEU A 523 15.68 -28.47 6.64
CA LEU A 523 15.86 -27.21 7.37
C LEU A 523 15.08 -27.19 8.70
N GLY A 524 14.60 -28.34 9.14
CA GLY A 524 13.88 -28.51 10.40
C GLY A 524 14.73 -28.32 11.65
N THR A 525 14.28 -28.83 12.79
CA THR A 525 14.96 -28.66 14.08
C THR A 525 16.29 -29.42 14.18
N ALA A 526 16.52 -30.44 13.34
CA ALA A 526 17.77 -31.17 13.16
C ALA A 526 18.21 -31.08 11.69
N PRO A 527 18.80 -29.95 11.26
CA PRO A 527 19.13 -29.72 9.87
C PRO A 527 20.07 -30.80 9.30
N SER A 528 19.78 -31.24 8.10
CA SER A 528 20.67 -32.15 7.34
C SER A 528 20.83 -31.68 5.90
N TYR A 529 22.00 -31.87 5.34
CA TYR A 529 22.37 -31.40 4.01
C TYR A 529 23.02 -32.53 3.24
N GLN A 530 22.41 -32.95 2.14
CA GLN A 530 22.96 -33.93 1.22
C GLN A 530 23.14 -33.33 -0.16
N ILE A 531 24.35 -33.36 -0.68
CA ILE A 531 24.72 -32.75 -1.95
C ILE A 531 25.47 -33.80 -2.77
N GLN A 532 24.96 -34.14 -3.92
CA GLN A 532 25.64 -34.95 -4.91
C GLN A 532 25.95 -34.07 -6.11
N ALA A 533 27.20 -33.96 -6.48
CA ALA A 533 27.63 -33.15 -7.60
C ALA A 533 28.59 -33.95 -8.52
N ASP A 534 28.36 -33.81 -9.82
CA ASP A 534 29.26 -34.28 -10.86
C ASP A 534 29.91 -33.08 -11.55
N ILE A 535 31.16 -32.78 -11.23
CA ILE A 535 31.92 -31.71 -11.81
C ILE A 535 32.73 -32.29 -12.96
N THR A 536 32.26 -32.07 -14.19
CA THR A 536 32.90 -32.53 -15.40
C THR A 536 34.20 -31.74 -15.70
N SER A 537 34.16 -30.43 -15.49
CA SER A 537 35.34 -29.55 -15.57
C SER A 537 35.15 -28.29 -14.76
N ALA A 538 36.18 -27.84 -14.07
CA ALA A 538 36.24 -26.55 -13.37
C ALA A 538 37.67 -25.97 -13.52
N ALA A 539 37.75 -24.73 -14.02
CA ALA A 539 39.01 -23.95 -14.05
C ALA A 539 39.09 -23.12 -12.75
N LEU A 540 39.66 -23.72 -11.69
CA LEU A 540 39.55 -23.15 -10.33
C LEU A 540 40.17 -21.75 -10.20
N SER A 541 41.28 -21.48 -10.89
CA SER A 541 41.90 -20.14 -10.88
C SER A 541 41.03 -19.10 -11.54
N ASN A 542 40.34 -19.43 -12.65
CA ASN A 542 39.42 -18.53 -13.30
C ASN A 542 38.16 -18.27 -12.44
N LEU A 543 37.79 -19.25 -11.62
CA LEU A 543 36.67 -19.16 -10.66
C LEU A 543 37.07 -18.47 -9.35
N HIS A 544 38.33 -18.03 -9.21
CA HIS A 544 38.91 -17.43 -8.00
C HIS A 544 38.95 -18.39 -6.81
N LEU A 545 39.01 -19.70 -7.08
CA LEU A 545 39.07 -20.76 -6.06
C LEU A 545 40.51 -21.30 -5.89
N SER A 546 41.46 -20.93 -6.76
CA SER A 546 42.85 -21.29 -6.68
C SER A 546 43.74 -20.14 -7.14
N SER A 547 44.96 -20.06 -6.60
CA SER A 547 46.00 -19.08 -7.00
C SER A 547 47.06 -19.68 -7.94
N LEU A 548 46.96 -20.96 -8.32
CA LEU A 548 48.04 -21.68 -9.02
C LEU A 548 48.11 -21.39 -10.54
N GLY A 549 47.09 -20.77 -11.12
CA GLY A 549 47.00 -20.46 -12.54
C GLY A 549 46.87 -21.69 -13.44
N ASN A 550 46.05 -21.63 -14.48
CA ASN A 550 45.82 -22.68 -15.45
C ASN A 550 45.57 -24.07 -14.86
N ASP A 551 44.70 -24.16 -13.86
CA ASP A 551 44.35 -25.40 -13.21
C ASP A 551 42.96 -25.89 -13.65
N GLU A 552 42.81 -27.19 -13.72
CA GLU A 552 41.55 -27.88 -14.06
C GLU A 552 41.22 -28.91 -12.97
N PHE A 553 39.97 -28.94 -12.58
CA PHE A 553 39.46 -29.88 -11.59
C PHE A 553 38.24 -30.62 -12.17
N SER A 554 38.14 -31.91 -11.86
CA SER A 554 36.94 -32.72 -12.06
C SER A 554 36.82 -33.77 -10.98
N ALA A 555 35.60 -34.04 -10.52
CA ALA A 555 35.31 -35.06 -9.54
C ALA A 555 33.81 -35.31 -9.41
N ARG A 556 33.44 -36.53 -9.00
CA ARG A 556 32.10 -36.79 -8.45
C ARG A 556 32.14 -36.66 -6.94
N ILE A 557 31.34 -35.72 -6.44
CA ILE A 557 31.36 -35.32 -5.04
C ILE A 557 30.04 -35.77 -4.37
N ASN A 558 30.15 -36.38 -3.20
CA ASN A 558 29.01 -36.67 -2.34
C ASN A 558 29.30 -36.10 -0.95
N LEU A 559 28.48 -35.12 -0.52
CA LEU A 559 28.60 -34.45 0.75
C LEU A 559 27.36 -34.76 1.59
N GLY A 560 27.55 -35.02 2.87
CA GLY A 560 26.49 -35.15 3.84
C GLY A 560 26.88 -34.48 5.15
N PHE A 561 26.03 -33.56 5.65
CA PHE A 561 26.24 -32.87 6.91
C PHE A 561 24.95 -32.90 7.74
N GLU A 562 25.06 -33.07 9.06
CA GLU A 562 23.96 -33.02 10.00
C GLU A 562 24.38 -32.17 11.20
N GLY A 563 23.56 -31.24 11.63
CA GLY A 563 23.81 -30.41 12.82
C GLY A 563 23.14 -29.05 12.81
N PRO A 564 22.87 -28.51 14.00
CA PRO A 564 22.12 -27.25 14.15
C PRO A 564 22.91 -26.00 13.76
N SER A 565 24.24 -26.09 13.72
CA SER A 565 25.15 -25.00 13.35
C SER A 565 26.51 -25.55 12.89
N TRP A 566 27.32 -24.70 12.31
CA TRP A 566 28.71 -25.03 11.93
C TRP A 566 29.59 -25.40 13.15
N ASP A 567 29.21 -25.01 14.35
CA ASP A 567 29.92 -25.31 15.61
C ASP A 567 29.47 -26.65 16.22
N ALA A 568 28.43 -27.28 15.67
CA ALA A 568 27.93 -28.57 16.13
C ALA A 568 27.47 -29.40 14.92
N VAL A 569 28.43 -29.92 14.14
CA VAL A 569 28.16 -30.62 12.89
C VAL A 569 28.91 -31.94 12.80
N VAL A 570 28.25 -32.93 12.22
CA VAL A 570 28.86 -34.21 11.80
C VAL A 570 28.65 -34.35 10.31
N GLY A 571 29.70 -34.73 9.58
CA GLY A 571 29.57 -34.84 8.15
C GLY A 571 30.61 -35.76 7.51
N PHE A 572 30.35 -36.02 6.25
CA PHE A 572 31.30 -36.72 5.40
C PHE A 572 31.35 -36.06 4.02
N ALA A 573 32.50 -36.21 3.39
CA ALA A 573 32.67 -35.90 1.98
C ALA A 573 33.36 -37.08 1.28
N SER A 574 32.89 -37.48 0.11
CA SER A 574 33.58 -38.42 -0.75
C SER A 574 33.75 -37.83 -2.13
N LEU A 575 34.97 -37.88 -2.64
CA LEU A 575 35.36 -37.45 -3.98
C LEU A 575 35.80 -38.68 -4.74
N ARG A 576 35.07 -39.01 -5.81
CA ARG A 576 35.42 -40.11 -6.71
C ARG A 576 35.91 -39.60 -8.03
N ASP A 577 36.81 -40.37 -8.67
CA ASP A 577 37.40 -40.06 -9.96
C ASP A 577 37.97 -38.62 -10.01
N LEU A 578 38.52 -38.18 -8.88
CA LEU A 578 39.12 -36.86 -8.74
C LEU A 578 40.32 -36.75 -9.69
N ARG A 579 40.29 -35.72 -10.50
CA ARG A 579 41.44 -35.25 -11.29
C ARG A 579 41.66 -33.79 -11.01
N TYR A 580 42.89 -33.47 -10.67
CA TYR A 580 43.34 -32.11 -10.53
C TYR A 580 44.62 -31.93 -11.33
N LYS A 581 44.61 -31.00 -12.26
CA LYS A 581 45.76 -30.70 -13.09
C LYS A 581 46.16 -29.25 -12.87
N ALA A 582 47.46 -29.02 -12.63
CA ALA A 582 48.01 -27.67 -12.55
C ALA A 582 49.37 -27.67 -13.27
N ALA A 583 49.58 -26.75 -14.20
CA ALA A 583 50.72 -26.70 -15.10
C ALA A 583 50.91 -28.04 -15.82
N ASP A 584 52.08 -28.70 -15.65
CA ASP A 584 52.45 -29.98 -16.29
C ASP A 584 52.17 -31.20 -15.37
N HIS A 585 51.61 -31.00 -14.17
CA HIS A 585 51.39 -32.05 -13.19
C HIS A 585 49.90 -32.35 -13.02
N ALA A 586 49.57 -33.59 -12.70
CA ALA A 586 48.20 -34.01 -12.47
C ALA A 586 48.08 -35.02 -11.34
N ILE A 587 47.13 -34.82 -10.48
CA ILE A 587 46.76 -35.73 -9.40
C ILE A 587 45.52 -36.50 -9.88
N TYR A 588 45.54 -37.80 -9.63
CA TYR A 588 44.41 -38.66 -9.78
C TYR A 588 44.14 -39.41 -8.49
N SER A 589 42.88 -39.42 -8.06
CA SER A 589 42.44 -40.22 -6.91
C SER A 589 41.13 -40.92 -7.25
N GLU A 590 41.13 -42.23 -7.22
CA GLU A 590 39.90 -43.01 -7.43
C GLU A 590 38.84 -42.70 -6.39
N LEU A 591 39.28 -42.55 -5.14
CA LEU A 591 38.40 -42.22 -4.00
C LEU A 591 39.19 -41.47 -2.91
N ALA A 592 38.73 -40.30 -2.56
CA ALA A 592 39.12 -39.61 -1.32
C ALA A 592 37.93 -39.47 -0.41
N GLN A 593 38.08 -39.78 0.87
CA GLN A 593 37.02 -39.71 1.86
C GLN A 593 37.46 -38.80 3.00
N ILE A 594 36.56 -37.91 3.42
CA ILE A 594 36.75 -37.03 4.53
C ILE A 594 35.59 -37.25 5.49
N HIS A 595 35.88 -37.50 6.75
CA HIS A 595 34.89 -37.49 7.82
C HIS A 595 35.18 -36.32 8.76
N TYR A 596 34.19 -35.56 9.07
CA TYR A 596 34.28 -34.39 9.91
C TYR A 596 33.29 -34.49 11.04
N ARG A 597 33.74 -34.18 12.26
CA ARG A 597 32.88 -34.05 13.45
C ARG A 597 33.34 -32.84 14.22
N LYS A 598 32.45 -31.96 14.57
CA LYS A 598 32.67 -30.81 15.43
C LYS A 598 31.56 -30.72 16.46
N ASN A 599 31.93 -30.44 17.71
CA ASN A 599 31.03 -29.94 18.75
C ASN A 599 31.70 -28.70 19.40
N GLU A 600 31.02 -28.07 20.36
CA GLU A 600 31.44 -26.79 20.96
C GLU A 600 32.92 -26.73 21.38
N SER A 601 33.51 -27.86 21.74
CA SER A 601 34.87 -27.92 22.30
C SER A 601 35.80 -28.94 21.64
N TYR A 602 35.36 -29.62 20.56
CA TYR A 602 36.12 -30.70 19.95
C TYR A 602 35.84 -30.82 18.50
N SER A 603 36.91 -31.00 17.69
CA SER A 603 36.83 -31.27 16.28
C SER A 603 37.64 -32.51 15.90
N LYS A 604 37.16 -33.27 14.94
CA LYS A 604 37.90 -34.41 14.34
C LYS A 604 37.73 -34.40 12.84
N ILE A 605 38.85 -34.52 12.15
CA ILE A 605 38.93 -34.65 10.69
C ILE A 605 39.73 -35.88 10.36
N ASP A 606 39.11 -36.82 9.65
CA ASP A 606 39.79 -38.00 9.10
C ASP A 606 39.71 -37.90 7.59
N LEU A 607 40.85 -37.83 6.88
CA LEU A 607 40.94 -37.91 5.42
C LEU A 607 41.70 -39.17 5.05
N SER A 608 41.12 -39.93 4.14
CA SER A 608 41.74 -41.12 3.57
C SER A 608 41.69 -41.10 2.02
N SER A 609 42.82 -41.32 1.40
CA SER A 609 42.92 -41.33 -0.07
C SER A 609 44.09 -42.19 -0.56
N PRO A 610 44.16 -42.54 -1.86
CA PRO A 610 45.33 -43.16 -2.45
C PRO A 610 46.59 -42.26 -2.41
N VAL A 611 46.44 -40.96 -2.16
CA VAL A 611 47.55 -40.00 -2.15
C VAL A 611 48.14 -39.84 -0.75
N LEU A 612 47.29 -39.70 0.25
CA LEU A 612 47.69 -39.56 1.69
C LEU A 612 46.53 -39.90 2.60
N ASP A 613 46.87 -40.27 3.82
CA ASP A 613 45.93 -40.27 4.96
C ASP A 613 46.29 -39.16 5.93
N PHE A 614 45.28 -38.44 6.43
CA PHE A 614 45.45 -37.38 7.42
C PHE A 614 44.39 -37.48 8.49
N ASN A 615 44.80 -37.38 9.73
CA ASN A 615 43.90 -37.29 10.87
C ASN A 615 44.31 -36.11 11.73
N ILE A 616 43.33 -35.38 12.24
CA ILE A 616 43.53 -34.35 13.28
C ILE A 616 42.33 -34.40 14.22
N GLU A 617 42.58 -34.38 15.51
CA GLU A 617 41.54 -34.42 16.53
C GLU A 617 41.89 -33.60 17.75
N GLY A 618 40.92 -32.88 18.32
CA GLY A 618 41.10 -32.02 19.49
C GLY A 618 40.34 -30.74 19.42
N VAL A 619 40.78 -29.73 20.15
CA VAL A 619 40.25 -28.37 20.11
C VAL A 619 40.95 -27.60 19.03
N LEU A 620 40.28 -27.30 17.94
CA LEU A 620 40.85 -26.54 16.81
C LEU A 620 40.33 -25.09 16.83
N SER A 621 41.24 -24.14 16.83
CA SER A 621 40.94 -22.72 16.65
C SER A 621 41.13 -22.34 15.17
N GLU A 622 40.07 -22.26 14.42
CA GLU A 622 40.10 -22.06 12.96
C GLU A 622 40.82 -20.76 12.53
N GLN A 623 40.73 -19.70 13.36
CA GLN A 623 41.28 -18.38 13.03
C GLN A 623 42.77 -18.23 13.28
N SER A 624 43.32 -18.96 14.26
CA SER A 624 44.72 -18.81 14.68
C SER A 624 45.62 -20.01 14.39
N LEU A 625 45.03 -21.18 14.05
CA LEU A 625 45.74 -22.44 13.84
C LEU A 625 46.95 -22.32 12.88
N LEU A 626 46.75 -21.74 11.72
CA LEU A 626 47.84 -21.57 10.74
C LEU A 626 48.90 -20.60 11.21
N GLN A 627 48.55 -19.58 11.94
CA GLN A 627 49.46 -18.59 12.49
C GLN A 627 50.30 -19.21 13.63
N ASP A 628 49.65 -19.92 14.57
CA ASP A 628 50.29 -20.60 15.66
C ASP A 628 51.26 -21.68 15.21
N LEU A 629 50.82 -22.51 14.24
CA LEU A 629 51.70 -23.52 13.62
C LEU A 629 52.91 -22.88 12.90
N LYS A 630 52.68 -21.83 12.09
CA LYS A 630 53.77 -21.11 11.42
C LYS A 630 54.77 -20.53 12.41
N HIS A 631 54.29 -19.95 13.52
CA HIS A 631 55.14 -19.39 14.55
C HIS A 631 56.06 -20.45 15.18
N HIS A 632 55.50 -21.60 15.57
CA HIS A 632 56.30 -22.69 16.17
C HIS A 632 57.27 -23.35 15.14
N LEU A 633 56.84 -23.52 13.91
CA LEU A 633 57.71 -24.05 12.85
C LEU A 633 58.84 -23.08 12.47
N ALA A 634 58.62 -21.77 12.58
CA ALA A 634 59.67 -20.78 12.36
C ALA A 634 60.80 -20.82 13.41
N ILE A 635 60.56 -21.41 14.57
CA ILE A 635 61.60 -21.68 15.57
C ILE A 635 62.60 -22.72 15.02
N LEU A 636 62.10 -23.75 14.29
CA LEU A 636 62.93 -24.76 13.63
C LEU A 636 63.55 -24.26 12.33
N TYR A 637 62.81 -23.50 11.55
CA TYR A 637 63.22 -23.00 10.25
C TYR A 637 62.84 -21.51 10.09
N PRO A 638 63.71 -20.59 10.56
CA PRO A 638 63.49 -19.16 10.56
C PRO A 638 63.07 -18.50 9.25
N PRO A 639 63.44 -19.05 8.05
CA PRO A 639 63.02 -18.47 6.77
C PRO A 639 61.58 -18.69 6.39
N ILE A 640 60.70 -19.28 7.26
CA ILE A 640 59.28 -19.43 6.94
C ILE A 640 58.65 -18.04 6.78
N GLU A 641 58.26 -17.71 5.54
CA GLU A 641 57.62 -16.45 5.23
C GLU A 641 56.25 -16.31 5.91
N GLY A 642 55.99 -15.14 6.53
CA GLY A 642 54.70 -14.83 7.16
C GLY A 642 54.58 -15.38 8.58
N ALA A 643 55.67 -15.82 9.22
CA ALA A 643 55.69 -16.07 10.67
C ALA A 643 55.48 -14.75 11.42
N VAL A 644 54.47 -14.73 12.30
CA VAL A 644 54.11 -13.55 13.10
C VAL A 644 54.95 -13.54 14.35
N ASN A 645 55.52 -12.39 14.75
CA ASN A 645 56.34 -12.25 15.94
C ASN A 645 55.50 -12.31 17.24
N GLU A 646 54.18 -12.29 17.16
CA GLU A 646 53.30 -12.37 18.29
C GLU A 646 52.49 -13.67 18.24
N PHE A 647 52.55 -14.45 19.32
CA PHE A 647 51.76 -15.66 19.49
C PHE A 647 50.32 -15.28 19.84
N SER A 648 49.36 -15.77 19.06
CA SER A 648 47.96 -15.59 19.38
C SER A 648 47.55 -16.67 20.37
N HIS A 649 47.44 -16.38 21.67
CA HIS A 649 47.01 -17.34 22.68
C HIS A 649 45.60 -17.88 22.34
N SER A 650 45.56 -18.88 21.46
CA SER A 650 44.36 -19.64 21.17
C SER A 650 44.11 -20.74 22.20
N ASP A 651 42.87 -21.24 22.28
CA ASP A 651 42.58 -22.43 23.10
C ASP A 651 42.83 -23.75 22.37
N ALA A 652 43.66 -23.75 21.31
CA ALA A 652 43.90 -24.93 20.48
C ALA A 652 44.68 -26.00 21.25
N ASP A 653 44.18 -27.23 21.23
CA ASP A 653 44.81 -28.42 21.85
C ASP A 653 44.39 -29.63 21.01
N PHE A 654 45.30 -30.14 20.15
CA PHE A 654 44.98 -31.19 19.20
C PHE A 654 46.17 -32.13 18.94
N GLU A 655 45.83 -33.33 18.44
CA GLU A 655 46.74 -34.31 17.93
C GLU A 655 46.57 -34.46 16.42
N PHE A 656 47.63 -34.74 15.69
CA PHE A 656 47.54 -34.93 14.23
C PHE A 656 48.47 -36.05 13.77
N SER A 657 48.07 -36.70 12.67
CA SER A 657 48.92 -37.66 11.96
C SER A 657 48.71 -37.59 10.46
N LEU A 658 49.77 -37.68 9.69
CA LEU A 658 49.78 -37.71 8.24
C LEU A 658 50.65 -38.89 7.78
N LEU A 659 50.10 -39.69 6.87
CA LEU A 659 50.81 -40.79 6.26
C LEU A 659 50.80 -40.59 4.73
N THR A 660 51.97 -40.43 4.13
CA THR A 660 52.10 -40.31 2.68
C THR A 660 51.94 -41.66 1.99
N ARG A 661 51.25 -41.65 0.87
CA ARG A 661 51.09 -42.79 -0.06
C ARG A 661 51.71 -42.43 -1.40
N ASN A 662 50.90 -42.19 -2.43
CA ASN A 662 51.38 -41.71 -3.74
C ASN A 662 51.32 -40.17 -3.79
N THR A 663 52.13 -39.51 -2.97
CA THR A 663 52.02 -38.07 -2.66
C THR A 663 52.86 -37.21 -3.60
N GLN A 664 53.81 -37.81 -4.37
CA GLN A 664 54.77 -37.04 -5.18
C GLN A 664 54.11 -36.06 -6.17
N GLU A 665 53.05 -36.47 -6.86
CA GLU A 665 52.35 -35.59 -7.79
C GLU A 665 51.71 -34.39 -7.10
N LEU A 666 51.23 -34.58 -5.88
CA LEU A 666 50.71 -33.49 -5.03
C LEU A 666 51.86 -32.53 -4.66
N LEU A 667 53.02 -33.07 -4.26
CA LEU A 667 54.17 -32.26 -3.95
C LEU A 667 54.69 -31.49 -5.16
N ASN A 668 54.76 -32.10 -6.34
CA ASN A 668 55.17 -31.46 -7.59
C ASN A 668 54.33 -30.21 -7.90
N ILE A 669 53.06 -30.20 -7.49
CA ILE A 669 52.18 -29.06 -7.70
C ILE A 669 52.35 -27.97 -6.61
N PHE A 670 52.38 -28.37 -5.34
CA PHE A 670 52.34 -27.44 -4.23
C PHE A 670 53.70 -27.10 -3.59
N LEU A 671 54.65 -28.05 -3.67
CA LEU A 671 56.02 -27.95 -3.12
C LEU A 671 57.01 -28.65 -4.04
N PRO A 672 57.25 -28.15 -5.25
CA PRO A 672 57.98 -28.86 -6.34
C PRO A 672 59.43 -29.19 -5.98
N GLU A 673 60.01 -28.53 -4.97
CA GLU A 673 61.40 -28.79 -4.53
C GLU A 673 61.49 -29.90 -3.49
N LEU A 674 60.33 -30.44 -3.04
CA LEU A 674 60.29 -31.46 -1.97
C LEU A 674 59.90 -32.82 -2.56
N GLU A 675 60.74 -33.81 -2.34
CA GLU A 675 60.43 -35.21 -2.60
C GLU A 675 60.30 -35.94 -1.26
N LEU A 676 59.19 -36.64 -1.05
CA LEU A 676 58.96 -37.50 0.10
C LEU A 676 58.69 -38.94 -0.31
N ALA A 677 59.38 -39.87 0.27
CA ALA A 677 59.08 -41.29 0.03
C ALA A 677 57.69 -41.66 0.52
N ALA A 678 57.06 -42.59 -0.17
CA ALA A 678 55.84 -43.23 0.32
C ALA A 678 56.06 -43.84 1.72
N SER A 679 55.02 -43.89 2.53
CA SER A 679 55.10 -44.32 3.93
C SER A 679 55.87 -43.35 4.88
N THR A 680 56.07 -42.10 4.46
CA THR A 680 56.49 -41.05 5.35
C THR A 680 55.36 -40.78 6.38
N LYS A 681 55.68 -40.87 7.65
CA LYS A 681 54.72 -40.63 8.73
C LYS A 681 55.15 -39.37 9.48
N ILE A 682 54.19 -38.41 9.60
CA ILE A 682 54.34 -37.24 10.45
C ILE A 682 53.24 -37.32 11.47
N GLU A 683 53.59 -37.25 12.75
CA GLU A 683 52.61 -37.25 13.84
C GLU A 683 52.99 -36.23 14.90
N GLY A 684 52.03 -35.72 15.64
CA GLY A 684 52.33 -34.74 16.68
C GLY A 684 51.13 -34.29 17.48
N SER A 685 51.40 -33.37 18.39
CA SER A 685 50.36 -32.68 19.16
C SER A 685 50.75 -31.23 19.35
N PHE A 686 49.75 -30.39 19.41
CA PHE A 686 49.88 -28.95 19.70
C PHE A 686 49.01 -28.57 20.87
N ASP A 687 49.62 -27.90 21.86
CA ASP A 687 48.92 -27.33 23.02
C ASP A 687 49.28 -25.84 23.12
N SER A 688 48.33 -24.98 22.76
CA SER A 688 48.48 -23.53 22.74
C SER A 688 48.67 -22.96 24.17
N LYS A 689 48.07 -23.58 25.22
CA LYS A 689 48.19 -23.14 26.60
C LYS A 689 49.58 -23.41 27.18
N GLN A 690 50.19 -24.49 26.73
CA GLN A 690 51.57 -24.83 27.13
C GLN A 690 52.60 -24.28 26.15
N GLU A 691 52.16 -23.60 25.08
CA GLU A 691 53.02 -23.11 23.99
C GLU A 691 53.95 -24.22 23.50
N GLN A 692 53.39 -25.43 23.29
CA GLN A 692 54.12 -26.65 22.98
C GLN A 692 53.63 -27.26 21.67
N LEU A 693 54.58 -27.52 20.74
CA LEU A 693 54.39 -28.37 19.58
C LEU A 693 55.30 -29.60 19.69
N LYS A 694 54.71 -30.79 19.75
CA LYS A 694 55.43 -32.06 19.56
C LYS A 694 55.27 -32.48 18.11
N ILE A 695 56.38 -32.87 17.50
CA ILE A 695 56.39 -33.35 16.12
C ILE A 695 57.34 -34.53 15.96
N GLY A 696 56.80 -35.64 15.46
CA GLY A 696 57.56 -36.83 15.08
C GLY A 696 57.52 -37.02 13.60
N LEU A 697 58.67 -37.34 13.00
CA LEU A 697 58.81 -37.63 11.60
C LEU A 697 59.53 -38.95 11.42
N THR A 698 58.91 -39.88 10.71
CA THR A 698 59.56 -41.09 10.22
C THR A 698 59.49 -41.07 8.72
N CYS A 699 60.64 -40.88 8.02
CA CYS A 699 60.70 -40.73 6.60
C CYS A 699 61.79 -41.62 6.01
N PRO A 700 61.44 -42.55 5.09
CA PRO A 700 62.45 -43.39 4.46
C PRO A 700 63.44 -42.60 3.59
N ARG A 701 62.98 -41.60 2.89
CA ARG A 701 63.77 -40.71 2.02
C ARG A 701 63.06 -39.35 1.88
N LEU A 702 63.84 -38.30 2.11
CA LEU A 702 63.47 -36.93 1.85
C LEU A 702 64.54 -36.28 1.00
N ALA A 703 64.14 -35.66 -0.08
CA ALA A 703 65.02 -34.79 -0.87
C ALA A 703 64.43 -33.38 -0.94
N TYR A 704 65.25 -32.37 -0.75
CA TYR A 704 64.87 -30.95 -0.87
C TYR A 704 65.98 -30.20 -1.59
N GLN A 705 65.71 -29.78 -2.80
CA GLN A 705 66.73 -29.15 -3.69
C GLN A 705 67.94 -30.04 -3.93
N GLN A 706 69.08 -29.71 -3.30
CA GLN A 706 70.36 -30.47 -3.42
C GLN A 706 70.59 -31.37 -2.22
N PHE A 707 69.75 -31.37 -1.23
CA PHE A 707 69.94 -32.17 -0.02
C PHE A 707 69.08 -33.43 -0.11
N GLU A 708 69.68 -34.55 0.20
CA GLU A 708 69.02 -35.84 0.27
C GLU A 708 69.32 -36.47 1.64
N LEU A 709 68.29 -36.93 2.32
CA LEU A 709 68.35 -37.58 3.60
C LEU A 709 67.60 -38.90 3.53
N GLU A 710 68.19 -39.96 4.05
CA GLU A 710 67.61 -41.30 4.10
C GLU A 710 67.41 -41.78 5.55
N ALA A 711 66.42 -42.64 5.78
CA ALA A 711 66.12 -43.25 7.07
C ALA A 711 66.00 -42.25 8.20
N ILE A 712 65.25 -41.17 7.92
CA ILE A 712 65.03 -40.08 8.90
C ILE A 712 64.09 -40.57 10.02
N GLN A 713 64.57 -40.40 11.24
CA GLN A 713 63.74 -40.51 12.40
C GLN A 713 64.00 -39.26 13.26
N PHE A 714 62.94 -38.49 13.49
CA PHE A 714 63.02 -37.20 14.16
C PHE A 714 61.87 -37.11 15.14
N ASP A 715 62.18 -36.76 16.39
CA ASP A 715 61.18 -36.51 17.42
C ASP A 715 61.59 -35.25 18.20
N GLN A 716 60.71 -34.22 18.17
CA GLN A 716 61.06 -32.92 18.66
C GLN A 716 59.87 -32.32 19.47
N THR A 717 60.21 -31.74 20.58
CA THR A 717 59.31 -30.87 21.33
C THR A 717 59.76 -29.41 21.24
N ILE A 718 58.93 -28.55 20.77
CA ILE A 718 59.22 -27.13 20.56
C ILE A 718 58.40 -26.36 21.56
N PHE A 719 59.07 -25.50 22.34
CA PHE A 719 58.49 -24.54 23.24
C PHE A 719 58.66 -23.14 22.65
N HIS A 720 57.91 -22.17 23.12
CA HIS A 720 57.93 -20.79 22.62
C HIS A 720 59.33 -20.22 22.36
N ASP A 721 60.33 -20.46 23.23
CA ASP A 721 61.68 -19.93 23.10
C ASP A 721 62.77 -21.00 22.84
N LYS A 722 62.44 -22.31 22.86
CA LYS A 722 63.42 -23.38 22.79
C LYS A 722 62.87 -24.62 22.09
N ALA A 723 63.70 -25.19 21.21
CA ALA A 723 63.45 -26.51 20.68
C ALA A 723 64.29 -27.53 21.49
N ASN A 724 63.66 -28.60 22.02
CA ASN A 724 64.29 -29.72 22.71
C ASN A 724 64.04 -30.98 21.90
N GLY A 725 65.10 -31.67 21.51
CA GLY A 725 65.01 -32.91 20.77
C GLY A 725 66.00 -33.94 21.25
N GLU A 726 65.68 -35.24 21.13
CA GLU A 726 66.58 -36.39 21.30
C GLU A 726 67.04 -36.94 19.95
#